data_d7006579b412e1078a92117f28e6c168
#
_entry.id   d7006579b412e1078a92117f28e6c168
#
_cell.length_a   1.000
_cell.length_b   1.000
_cell.length_c   1.000
_cell.angle_alpha   90.00
_cell.angle_beta   90.00
_cell.angle_gamma   90.00
#
_symmetry.space_group_name_H-M   'P 1'
#
loop_
_entity.id
_entity.type
_entity.pdbx_description
1 polymer ?
#
loop_
_entity_poly.entity_id
_entity_poly.type
_entity_poly.pdbx_seq_one_letter_code
_entity_poly.pdbx_strand_id
1 'polypeptide(L)'
;MGKGRSMKAANSKRRHLKPLPLAVAMATCLWGTNALAETQGQVQEDPDTATAAQLDETQVEAEQDQPQQRATELDRITVTGSLLRRTEYESTSPIQVITADTNVALGQVDAAEFLQQSSVAAGSTQISNQFAGFVVEGGTGVQTLSLRGLGANRTLVLLDGQRPGPAGTRGQVGAFDLNVLPTAAIQRIEIVKDGSSSIYGSDAVAGVVNVITRKRVDRPEINFTARVPSGSGETFSLSGLTGWNFDQGNIMLSGEWYVEEPLLLGDRDFLRCAEDYVFDGPGGNRIDREDRSILAGGPLAGCSGTNLYANTVIDAVTGTRYIPSVDGSTIGDIPGYRPRPTPTPTYANSDQAYFEDVLNFDFYGDTQIVDRQERINLFGQSDFALGPVNWKTQWLYNHRKTDTHSYRQFFPLTGGATAGGHLNPADFDSEEAYLGTLAAWRAAYGYPDSPDFVTPVQSGVAQPIMPFPSKQSVSIDYYYVSTKLDGLLGFTDTWAWEANASYSRSDGDYSVLSIVGSRSGDLDYDTSAPRVNYFDPRFLSGAAMDELVDAVGEWHTGNTIYEQSVVSGLVTGELFNLPAGPLGAAFGLEYRHYSMDDQPSTLEASGDLWGQSSAQVTKGSDNVMEALMELEAPLIVGKPGFESLTVNGSARWFDYDSVDGSDSVWKLGLNWQVVPTMKIRATRGTSFRAPGLYELYLGNLTGFASQISVDPCILWGESNNDFVRANCAAAGIPNDYNGAPSSALVVSGGGAGVLVPETSRATTVGLVLTPTWSNLSVALDYFDYEIRDQIGQLNNSSILGGCYGSPVYPNAFCDLFDRNPGSHPTEPFK
;
A
#
# COMPACT_ATOMS: atom_id res chain seq x y z
N MET A 1 25.67 59.19 10.97
CA MET A 1 24.98 59.00 12.24
C MET A 1 23.93 57.90 11.99
N GLY A 2 24.21 56.77 12.53
CA GLY A 2 23.48 55.55 12.29
C GLY A 2 22.12 55.44 12.93
N LYS A 3 21.29 54.59 12.41
CA LYS A 3 20.28 53.78 13.15
C LYS A 3 20.16 52.40 12.50
N GLY A 4 20.77 51.43 13.18
CA GLY A 4 20.58 50.04 12.86
C GLY A 4 19.15 49.63 13.16
N ARG A 5 18.54 48.84 12.28
CA ARG A 5 17.35 48.06 12.54
C ARG A 5 17.79 46.62 12.88
N SER A 6 17.52 46.23 14.11
CA SER A 6 17.69 44.86 14.57
C SER A 6 16.66 43.94 13.90
N MET A 7 17.13 42.91 13.23
CA MET A 7 16.29 41.78 12.87
C MET A 7 15.84 41.05 14.12
N LYS A 8 14.55 40.98 14.32
CA LYS A 8 13.95 40.08 15.32
C LYS A 8 13.99 38.66 14.76
N ALA A 9 14.73 37.81 15.44
CA ALA A 9 14.69 36.39 15.23
C ALA A 9 13.25 35.88 15.42
N ALA A 10 12.75 35.15 14.43
CA ALA A 10 11.50 34.44 14.55
C ALA A 10 11.64 33.31 15.59
N ASN A 11 10.90 33.43 16.68
CA ASN A 11 10.79 32.39 17.69
C ASN A 11 10.07 31.19 17.08
N SER A 12 10.78 30.10 16.86
CA SER A 12 10.16 28.80 16.66
C SER A 12 9.34 28.46 17.90
N LYS A 13 8.03 28.43 17.76
CA LYS A 13 7.13 27.96 18.80
C LYS A 13 7.36 26.45 18.98
N ARG A 14 8.15 26.08 19.99
CA ARG A 14 8.13 24.72 20.53
C ARG A 14 6.68 24.38 20.88
N ARG A 15 6.08 23.47 20.12
CA ARG A 15 4.78 22.88 20.48
C ARG A 15 5.01 22.04 21.74
N HIS A 16 4.48 22.51 22.85
CA HIS A 16 4.43 21.72 24.07
C HIS A 16 3.50 20.53 23.83
N LEU A 17 4.06 19.32 23.93
CA LEU A 17 3.29 18.08 24.04
C LEU A 17 2.25 18.22 25.15
N LYS A 18 0.99 18.12 24.80
CA LYS A 18 -0.09 17.98 25.78
C LYS A 18 0.00 16.55 26.35
N PRO A 19 0.01 16.35 27.68
CA PRO A 19 0.02 15.02 28.24
C PRO A 19 -1.27 14.27 27.87
N LEU A 20 -1.12 13.07 27.33
CA LEU A 20 -2.21 12.18 26.93
C LEU A 20 -3.06 11.73 28.13
N PRO A 21 -4.38 11.91 28.11
CA PRO A 21 -5.23 11.44 29.22
C PRO A 21 -5.40 9.90 29.26
N LEU A 22 -5.02 9.17 28.20
CA LEU A 22 -5.25 7.73 28.12
C LEU A 22 -4.18 6.87 28.81
N ALA A 23 -2.94 7.35 28.90
CA ALA A 23 -1.88 6.63 29.61
C ALA A 23 -2.08 6.55 31.13
N VAL A 24 -2.80 7.51 31.71
CA VAL A 24 -3.10 7.56 33.15
C VAL A 24 -4.26 6.62 33.51
N ALA A 25 -5.19 6.35 32.59
CA ALA A 25 -6.33 5.47 32.86
C ALA A 25 -5.95 3.97 32.88
N MET A 26 -4.93 3.54 32.16
CA MET A 26 -4.45 2.14 32.20
C MET A 26 -3.54 1.84 33.40
N ALA A 27 -2.82 2.83 33.91
CA ALA A 27 -1.97 2.65 35.10
C ALA A 27 -2.76 2.57 36.40
N THR A 28 -3.97 3.12 36.46
CA THR A 28 -4.82 3.12 37.67
C THR A 28 -5.66 1.86 37.86
N CYS A 29 -5.84 1.03 36.82
CA CYS A 29 -6.56 -0.24 36.95
C CYS A 29 -5.70 -1.43 37.42
N LEU A 30 -4.37 -1.27 37.52
CA LEU A 30 -3.45 -2.34 37.95
C LEU A 30 -2.96 -2.23 39.42
N TRP A 31 -3.42 -1.21 40.18
CA TRP A 31 -2.96 -0.99 41.55
C TRP A 31 -4.07 -1.20 42.62
N GLY A 32 -4.78 -2.25 42.52
CA GLY A 32 -5.76 -2.64 43.52
C GLY A 32 -5.71 -4.11 43.85
N THR A 33 -4.71 -4.58 44.58
CA THR A 33 -4.74 -5.63 45.63
C THR A 33 -3.31 -6.15 45.81
N ASN A 34 -2.69 -5.72 46.89
CA ASN A 34 -1.93 -6.53 47.83
C ASN A 34 -1.12 -5.60 48.76
N ALA A 35 -1.69 -5.24 49.87
CA ALA A 35 -0.97 -4.82 51.05
C ALA A 35 -0.94 -6.01 52.00
N LEU A 36 0.27 -6.30 52.46
CA LEU A 36 0.64 -6.89 53.74
C LEU A 36 1.79 -7.87 53.62
N ALA A 37 2.99 -7.45 53.94
CA ALA A 37 3.84 -7.98 54.99
C ALA A 37 5.25 -7.40 54.93
N GLU A 38 5.52 -6.51 55.92
CA GLU A 38 6.87 -6.10 56.32
C GLU A 38 7.64 -7.30 56.89
N THR A 39 8.94 -7.40 56.61
CA THR A 39 9.93 -7.52 57.69
C THR A 39 11.32 -7.16 57.20
N GLN A 40 11.99 -6.34 58.00
CA GLN A 40 13.32 -5.79 57.86
C GLN A 40 14.46 -6.83 57.91
N GLY A 41 15.57 -6.52 57.25
CA GLY A 41 16.85 -7.17 57.41
C GLY A 41 17.98 -6.45 56.65
N GLN A 42 18.55 -5.44 57.29
CA GLN A 42 19.87 -4.89 56.84
C GLN A 42 21.01 -5.85 57.15
N VAL A 43 22.07 -5.91 56.29
CA VAL A 43 23.53 -6.00 56.62
C VAL A 43 24.29 -5.76 55.31
N GLN A 44 24.93 -4.65 55.12
CA GLN A 44 26.34 -4.25 55.24
C GLN A 44 27.35 -4.93 54.32
N GLU A 45 28.00 -4.03 53.52
CA GLU A 45 29.19 -4.23 52.67
C GLU A 45 30.41 -4.67 53.50
N ASP A 46 31.34 -5.43 52.91
CA ASP A 46 32.72 -4.98 52.55
C ASP A 46 33.59 -6.13 52.02
N PRO A 47 34.73 -5.83 51.40
CA PRO A 47 35.30 -6.62 50.26
C PRO A 47 36.58 -7.42 50.62
N ASP A 48 37.14 -8.00 49.55
CA ASP A 48 38.50 -8.57 49.38
C ASP A 48 38.81 -9.96 49.97
N THR A 49 39.12 -10.90 49.10
CA THR A 49 40.47 -11.38 48.83
C THR A 49 40.46 -12.73 48.11
N ALA A 50 41.28 -12.79 47.08
CA ALA A 50 41.63 -14.01 46.34
C ALA A 50 42.43 -14.98 47.21
N THR A 51 42.24 -16.29 47.05
CA THR A 51 43.35 -17.25 47.06
C THR A 51 42.90 -18.62 46.51
N ALA A 52 43.68 -19.13 45.59
CA ALA A 52 43.61 -20.50 45.07
C ALA A 52 44.16 -21.54 46.09
N ALA A 53 43.51 -22.70 46.14
CA ALA A 53 44.17 -23.94 46.56
C ALA A 53 43.48 -25.17 45.95
N GLN A 54 44.35 -26.05 45.51
CA GLN A 54 44.11 -27.31 44.82
C GLN A 54 43.70 -28.45 45.76
N LEU A 55 43.08 -29.49 45.17
CA LEU A 55 43.16 -30.92 45.41
C LEU A 55 42.62 -31.51 46.71
N ASP A 56 41.73 -32.44 46.65
CA ASP A 56 41.96 -33.86 46.89
C ASP A 56 40.82 -34.78 46.39
N GLU A 57 41.21 -35.87 45.74
CA GLU A 57 40.39 -37.00 45.37
C GLU A 57 40.07 -37.86 46.55
N THR A 58 38.84 -38.22 46.82
CA THR A 58 38.51 -39.47 47.50
C THR A 58 37.10 -39.95 47.05
N GLN A 59 37.09 -41.11 46.44
CA GLN A 59 35.91 -41.90 46.06
C GLN A 59 35.10 -42.28 47.30
N VAL A 60 33.83 -42.09 47.26
CA VAL A 60 32.83 -42.88 47.97
C VAL A 60 31.64 -43.16 47.06
N GLU A 61 31.48 -44.42 46.65
CA GLU A 61 30.26 -44.94 46.05
C GLU A 61 29.08 -44.71 47.00
N ALA A 62 28.09 -44.02 46.52
CA ALA A 62 26.75 -44.08 47.09
C ALA A 62 25.74 -44.06 45.92
N GLU A 63 25.09 -45.19 45.76
CA GLU A 63 23.86 -45.37 45.01
C GLU A 63 22.89 -44.23 45.33
N GLN A 64 22.66 -43.36 44.39
CA GLN A 64 21.57 -42.38 44.47
C GLN A 64 20.66 -42.59 43.28
N ASP A 65 19.47 -43.02 43.60
CA ASP A 65 18.27 -42.92 42.86
C ASP A 65 18.06 -41.41 42.58
N GLN A 66 18.68 -40.88 41.52
CA GLN A 66 18.36 -39.56 40.99
C GLN A 66 17.16 -39.72 40.11
N PRO A 67 16.08 -38.94 40.34
CA PRO A 67 15.06 -38.83 39.34
C PRO A 67 15.78 -38.27 38.10
N GLN A 68 15.80 -39.07 37.03
CA GLN A 68 16.19 -38.57 35.71
C GLN A 68 15.37 -37.32 35.46
N GLN A 69 15.99 -36.17 35.56
CA GLN A 69 15.48 -34.99 34.89
C GLN A 69 15.34 -35.40 33.43
N ARG A 70 14.08 -35.70 33.03
CA ARG A 70 13.72 -35.72 31.63
C ARG A 70 14.22 -34.40 31.10
N ALA A 71 15.22 -34.43 30.22
CA ALA A 71 15.58 -33.34 29.37
C ALA A 71 14.24 -32.82 28.88
N THR A 72 13.93 -31.57 29.18
CA THR A 72 12.78 -30.89 28.69
C THR A 72 12.86 -31.10 27.18
N GLU A 73 12.00 -31.94 26.63
CA GLU A 73 11.85 -32.03 25.17
C GLU A 73 11.56 -30.60 24.75
N LEU A 74 12.55 -29.96 24.14
CA LEU A 74 12.35 -28.71 23.41
C LEU A 74 11.16 -29.00 22.52
N ASP A 75 10.03 -28.36 22.78
CA ASP A 75 8.81 -28.55 22.01
C ASP A 75 9.20 -28.53 20.55
N ARG A 76 9.07 -29.66 19.86
CA ARG A 76 9.38 -29.78 18.45
C ARG A 76 8.53 -28.76 17.73
N ILE A 77 9.16 -27.70 17.21
CA ILE A 77 8.47 -26.65 16.48
C ILE A 77 7.85 -27.30 15.24
N THR A 78 6.54 -27.47 15.25
CA THR A 78 5.79 -27.92 14.09
C THR A 78 5.59 -26.73 13.18
N VAL A 79 5.99 -26.85 11.92
CA VAL A 79 5.98 -25.72 10.97
C VAL A 79 4.90 -25.87 9.92
N THR A 80 4.53 -24.70 9.35
CA THR A 80 3.60 -24.54 8.22
C THR A 80 4.12 -25.27 6.95
N GLY A 81 3.25 -25.55 6.00
CA GLY A 81 3.62 -26.10 4.68
C GLY A 81 3.16 -27.54 4.43
N SER A 82 2.51 -28.17 5.42
CA SER A 82 1.86 -29.47 5.34
C SER A 82 0.72 -29.53 6.35
N LEU A 83 -0.31 -30.31 6.07
CA LEU A 83 -1.37 -30.65 7.03
C LEU A 83 -0.93 -31.73 8.01
N LEU A 84 0.12 -32.47 7.66
CA LEU A 84 0.78 -33.44 8.52
C LEU A 84 1.89 -32.73 9.31
N ARG A 85 1.88 -32.84 10.65
CA ARG A 85 2.79 -32.14 11.56
C ARG A 85 4.24 -32.48 11.27
N ARG A 86 5.10 -31.49 10.98
CA ARG A 86 6.53 -31.61 10.65
C ARG A 86 7.36 -30.55 11.34
N THR A 87 8.67 -30.80 11.44
CA THR A 87 9.64 -29.79 11.86
C THR A 87 10.16 -29.00 10.64
N GLU A 88 10.77 -27.82 10.87
CA GLU A 88 11.32 -26.95 9.82
C GLU A 88 12.27 -27.71 8.87
N TYR A 89 13.12 -28.55 9.41
CA TYR A 89 14.08 -29.33 8.63
C TYR A 89 13.49 -30.58 7.95
N GLU A 90 12.29 -30.99 8.32
CA GLU A 90 11.59 -32.13 7.72
C GLU A 90 10.68 -31.72 6.54
N SER A 91 10.43 -30.42 6.38
CA SER A 91 9.59 -29.91 5.29
C SER A 91 10.26 -30.11 3.92
N THR A 92 9.45 -30.48 2.91
CA THR A 92 9.87 -30.55 1.51
C THR A 92 10.00 -29.16 0.90
N SER A 93 9.19 -28.20 1.33
CA SER A 93 9.26 -26.80 0.91
C SER A 93 10.27 -26.02 1.76
N PRO A 94 10.97 -25.04 1.19
CA PRO A 94 11.82 -24.13 1.95
C PRO A 94 10.98 -23.28 2.91
N ILE A 95 11.29 -23.33 4.20
CA ILE A 95 10.62 -22.54 5.24
C ILE A 95 11.66 -21.65 5.92
N GLN A 96 11.24 -20.42 6.23
CA GLN A 96 11.97 -19.49 7.06
C GLN A 96 11.15 -19.20 8.32
N VAL A 97 11.78 -19.29 9.46
CA VAL A 97 11.19 -18.92 10.76
C VAL A 97 11.85 -17.63 11.24
N ILE A 98 11.02 -16.65 11.58
CA ILE A 98 11.44 -15.37 12.17
C ILE A 98 10.84 -15.31 13.56
N THR A 99 11.67 -15.18 14.58
CA THR A 99 11.23 -15.05 15.98
C THR A 99 11.05 -13.60 16.37
N ALA A 100 10.07 -13.32 17.22
CA ALA A 100 9.80 -11.96 17.69
C ALA A 100 11.02 -11.32 18.39
N ASP A 101 11.78 -12.09 19.15
CA ASP A 101 12.97 -11.59 19.88
C ASP A 101 14.08 -11.07 18.94
N THR A 102 14.24 -11.70 17.78
CA THR A 102 15.20 -11.24 16.76
C THR A 102 14.82 -9.87 16.21
N ASN A 103 13.54 -9.64 16.01
CA ASN A 103 13.03 -8.40 15.43
C ASN A 103 13.14 -7.23 16.41
N VAL A 104 12.83 -7.48 17.68
CA VAL A 104 13.04 -6.48 18.74
C VAL A 104 14.50 -6.08 18.84
N ALA A 105 15.43 -7.04 18.72
CA ALA A 105 16.86 -6.77 18.73
C ALA A 105 17.34 -5.95 17.52
N LEU A 106 16.63 -6.01 16.39
CA LEU A 106 16.88 -5.20 15.20
C LEU A 106 16.21 -3.81 15.25
N GLY A 107 15.45 -3.50 16.30
CA GLY A 107 14.74 -2.24 16.47
C GLY A 107 13.51 -2.10 15.57
N GLN A 108 13.01 -3.20 15.05
CA GLN A 108 11.78 -3.24 14.25
C GLN A 108 10.57 -3.20 15.19
N VAL A 109 9.62 -2.33 14.90
CA VAL A 109 8.52 -2.03 15.83
C VAL A 109 7.20 -2.67 15.43
N ASP A 110 7.02 -3.07 14.17
CA ASP A 110 5.77 -3.68 13.73
C ASP A 110 5.98 -4.91 12.83
N ALA A 111 4.90 -5.69 12.65
CA ALA A 111 4.93 -6.92 11.87
C ALA A 111 5.22 -6.69 10.38
N ALA A 112 4.84 -5.53 9.84
CA ALA A 112 5.09 -5.19 8.44
C ALA A 112 6.58 -4.95 8.19
N GLU A 113 7.27 -4.22 9.07
CA GLU A 113 8.73 -4.05 8.99
C GLU A 113 9.44 -5.41 8.98
N PHE A 114 9.04 -6.33 9.85
CA PHE A 114 9.65 -7.66 9.94
C PHE A 114 9.55 -8.43 8.63
N LEU A 115 8.37 -8.41 8.04
CA LEU A 115 8.05 -9.18 6.86
C LEU A 115 8.62 -8.55 5.59
N GLN A 116 8.47 -7.24 5.43
CA GLN A 116 8.92 -6.52 4.23
C GLN A 116 10.44 -6.46 4.12
N GLN A 117 11.17 -6.48 5.24
CA GLN A 117 12.64 -6.54 5.28
C GLN A 117 13.19 -7.97 5.22
N SER A 118 12.34 -8.99 5.23
CA SER A 118 12.80 -10.37 5.10
C SER A 118 13.48 -10.61 3.75
N SER A 119 14.48 -11.50 3.70
CA SER A 119 15.28 -11.76 2.49
C SER A 119 14.45 -12.23 1.28
N VAL A 120 13.28 -12.79 1.49
CA VAL A 120 12.37 -13.26 0.43
C VAL A 120 11.46 -12.15 -0.10
N ALA A 121 11.28 -11.08 0.64
CA ALA A 121 10.49 -9.90 0.28
C ALA A 121 11.38 -8.72 -0.14
N ALA A 122 12.59 -8.63 0.42
CA ALA A 122 13.54 -7.55 0.15
C ALA A 122 13.87 -7.44 -1.35
N GLY A 123 13.97 -6.19 -1.83
CA GLY A 123 14.23 -5.90 -3.25
C GLY A 123 13.02 -5.98 -4.17
N SER A 124 11.83 -6.31 -3.66
CA SER A 124 10.57 -6.20 -4.39
C SER A 124 9.77 -4.99 -3.93
N THR A 125 8.92 -4.47 -4.81
CA THR A 125 8.01 -3.36 -4.47
C THR A 125 7.01 -3.82 -3.42
N GLN A 126 7.00 -3.13 -2.28
CA GLN A 126 6.08 -3.34 -1.17
C GLN A 126 5.20 -2.10 -1.01
N ILE A 127 3.94 -2.27 -0.66
CA ILE A 127 3.11 -1.16 -0.20
C ILE A 127 3.37 -1.00 1.30
N SER A 128 3.79 0.18 1.69
CA SER A 128 4.09 0.55 3.08
C SER A 128 3.51 1.92 3.39
N ASN A 129 3.58 2.35 4.64
CA ASN A 129 3.14 3.68 5.05
C ASN A 129 3.91 4.82 4.35
N GLN A 130 5.09 4.54 3.83
CA GLN A 130 5.86 5.49 3.01
C GLN A 130 5.33 5.64 1.58
N PHE A 131 4.38 4.83 1.18
CA PHE A 131 3.77 4.90 -0.13
C PHE A 131 2.56 5.83 -0.09
N ALA A 132 2.80 7.10 0.18
CA ALA A 132 1.83 8.18 0.08
C ALA A 132 1.67 8.55 -1.39
N GLY A 133 0.86 7.85 -2.14
CA GLY A 133 0.72 8.10 -3.57
C GLY A 133 -0.72 8.23 -4.00
N PHE A 134 -0.94 9.10 -4.95
CA PHE A 134 -2.18 9.28 -5.71
C PHE A 134 -2.66 7.97 -6.39
N VAL A 135 -1.80 6.95 -6.48
CA VAL A 135 -2.00 5.74 -7.28
C VAL A 135 -2.53 4.57 -6.47
N VAL A 136 -2.58 4.66 -5.15
CA VAL A 136 -3.17 3.59 -4.34
C VAL A 136 -4.68 3.79 -4.33
N GLU A 137 -5.34 3.20 -5.30
CA GLU A 137 -6.80 3.14 -5.31
C GLU A 137 -7.29 2.60 -3.97
N GLY A 138 -7.98 3.44 -3.21
CA GLY A 138 -8.64 3.03 -1.99
C GLY A 138 -7.96 3.29 -0.67
N GLY A 139 -6.91 4.08 -0.63
CA GLY A 139 -6.47 4.60 0.65
C GLY A 139 -5.01 4.41 0.98
N THR A 140 -4.54 5.37 1.74
CA THR A 140 -3.20 5.42 2.30
C THR A 140 -3.10 4.55 3.56
N GLY A 141 -1.88 4.21 3.95
CA GLY A 141 -1.57 3.52 5.18
C GLY A 141 -1.74 2.01 5.20
N VAL A 142 -2.17 1.38 4.09
CA VAL A 142 -2.17 -0.08 3.94
C VAL A 142 -0.74 -0.59 3.84
N GLN A 143 -0.43 -1.68 4.53
CA GLN A 143 0.86 -2.34 4.44
C GLN A 143 0.68 -3.78 3.95
N THR A 144 1.31 -4.13 2.84
CA THR A 144 1.17 -5.46 2.22
C THR A 144 2.50 -6.17 2.11
N LEU A 145 2.44 -7.46 1.80
CA LEU A 145 3.63 -8.27 1.57
C LEU A 145 3.61 -8.90 0.19
N SER A 146 4.66 -8.67 -0.58
CA SER A 146 4.91 -9.32 -1.85
C SER A 146 6.12 -10.23 -1.75
N LEU A 147 5.95 -11.54 -1.76
CA LEU A 147 7.06 -12.48 -1.78
C LEU A 147 7.61 -12.60 -3.20
N ARG A 148 8.94 -12.54 -3.34
CA ARG A 148 9.66 -12.69 -4.62
C ARG A 148 9.22 -11.71 -5.71
N GLY A 149 8.58 -10.60 -5.36
CA GLY A 149 8.08 -9.62 -6.33
C GLY A 149 6.88 -10.07 -7.16
N LEU A 150 6.20 -11.15 -6.77
CA LEU A 150 5.07 -11.70 -7.53
C LEU A 150 3.73 -10.97 -7.25
N GLY A 151 3.71 -10.02 -6.33
CA GLY A 151 2.55 -9.22 -5.95
C GLY A 151 1.91 -9.68 -4.63
N ALA A 152 1.30 -8.73 -3.93
CA ALA A 152 0.69 -8.99 -2.62
C ALA A 152 -0.52 -9.93 -2.72
N ASN A 153 -1.30 -9.86 -3.80
CA ASN A 153 -2.47 -10.71 -4.05
C ASN A 153 -2.09 -12.19 -4.32
N ARG A 154 -0.79 -12.50 -4.44
CA ARG A 154 -0.26 -13.86 -4.64
C ARG A 154 0.49 -14.38 -3.43
N THR A 155 0.42 -13.65 -2.32
CA THR A 155 1.03 -14.01 -1.02
C THR A 155 -0.08 -14.21 0.00
N LEU A 156 -0.27 -15.43 0.48
CA LEU A 156 -1.28 -15.73 1.49
C LEU A 156 -0.74 -15.46 2.89
N VAL A 157 -1.48 -14.71 3.70
CA VAL A 157 -1.19 -14.48 5.12
C VAL A 157 -2.21 -15.22 5.98
N LEU A 158 -1.72 -15.96 6.97
CA LEU A 158 -2.52 -16.74 7.92
C LEU A 158 -2.23 -16.27 9.36
N LEU A 159 -3.21 -16.37 10.22
CA LEU A 159 -3.09 -16.23 11.68
C LEU A 159 -3.37 -17.57 12.34
N ASP A 160 -2.35 -18.18 12.94
CA ASP A 160 -2.42 -19.54 13.53
C ASP A 160 -3.01 -20.59 12.58
N GLY A 161 -2.68 -20.48 11.30
CA GLY A 161 -3.16 -21.41 10.26
C GLY A 161 -4.55 -21.10 9.71
N GLN A 162 -5.25 -20.10 10.23
CA GLN A 162 -6.55 -19.63 9.73
C GLN A 162 -6.37 -18.47 8.77
N ARG A 163 -7.27 -18.34 7.79
CA ARG A 163 -7.27 -17.25 6.81
C ARG A 163 -8.14 -16.09 7.32
N PRO A 164 -7.57 -14.99 7.84
CA PRO A 164 -8.32 -13.76 8.08
C PRO A 164 -8.63 -13.08 6.73
N GLY A 165 -9.75 -12.35 6.67
CA GLY A 165 -10.06 -11.53 5.50
C GLY A 165 -9.16 -10.30 5.41
N PRO A 166 -9.08 -9.66 4.25
CA PRO A 166 -8.35 -8.42 4.07
C PRO A 166 -8.99 -7.24 4.80
N ALA A 167 -8.21 -6.18 5.04
CA ALA A 167 -8.67 -4.91 5.57
C ALA A 167 -8.23 -3.78 4.65
N GLY A 168 -9.08 -2.75 4.50
CA GLY A 168 -8.76 -1.62 3.64
C GLY A 168 -10.00 -0.99 3.04
N THR A 169 -9.78 -0.15 2.03
CA THR A 169 -10.82 0.48 1.22
C THR A 169 -10.60 0.13 -0.25
N ARG A 170 -11.65 0.10 -1.06
CA ARG A 170 -11.62 -0.11 -2.51
C ARG A 170 -10.71 -1.28 -2.94
N GLY A 171 -9.84 -1.08 -3.92
CA GLY A 171 -8.93 -2.09 -4.45
C GLY A 171 -7.95 -2.68 -3.44
N GLN A 172 -7.70 -2.02 -2.32
CA GLN A 172 -6.79 -2.50 -1.29
C GLN A 172 -7.34 -3.69 -0.48
N VAL A 173 -8.64 -3.92 -0.50
CA VAL A 173 -9.23 -5.14 0.07
C VAL A 173 -8.94 -6.42 -0.76
N GLY A 174 -8.17 -6.32 -1.83
CA GLY A 174 -7.67 -7.48 -2.58
C GLY A 174 -6.46 -8.16 -1.95
N ALA A 175 -5.73 -7.51 -1.03
CA ALA A 175 -4.54 -8.03 -0.36
C ALA A 175 -4.66 -7.88 1.16
N PHE A 176 -3.97 -8.75 1.90
CA PHE A 176 -4.00 -8.70 3.37
C PHE A 176 -3.23 -7.49 3.90
N ASP A 177 -3.85 -6.70 4.77
CA ASP A 177 -3.22 -5.57 5.46
C ASP A 177 -2.47 -6.05 6.72
N LEU A 178 -1.15 -5.93 6.72
CA LEU A 178 -0.30 -6.34 7.84
C LEU A 178 -0.53 -5.51 9.11
N ASN A 179 -1.16 -4.34 9.01
CA ASN A 179 -1.48 -3.49 10.16
C ASN A 179 -2.45 -4.15 11.15
N VAL A 180 -3.24 -5.13 10.70
CA VAL A 180 -4.18 -5.82 11.59
C VAL A 180 -3.52 -6.88 12.47
N LEU A 181 -2.25 -7.22 12.24
CA LEU A 181 -1.55 -8.25 13.01
C LEU A 181 -1.28 -7.78 14.45
N PRO A 182 -1.57 -8.62 15.45
CA PRO A 182 -1.36 -8.27 16.85
C PRO A 182 0.13 -8.46 17.25
N THR A 183 0.98 -7.51 16.91
CA THR A 183 2.46 -7.60 17.03
C THR A 183 2.91 -8.09 18.41
N ALA A 184 2.31 -7.59 19.49
CA ALA A 184 2.65 -7.99 20.86
C ALA A 184 2.34 -9.48 21.18
N ALA A 185 1.37 -10.07 20.48
CA ALA A 185 0.98 -11.46 20.65
C ALA A 185 1.76 -12.43 19.76
N ILE A 186 2.58 -11.94 18.82
CA ILE A 186 3.34 -12.79 17.90
C ILE A 186 4.43 -13.54 18.67
N GLN A 187 4.47 -14.85 18.49
CA GLN A 187 5.58 -15.69 18.94
C GLN A 187 6.64 -15.83 17.86
N ARG A 188 6.22 -16.14 16.64
CA ARG A 188 7.07 -16.31 15.47
C ARG A 188 6.25 -16.17 14.20
N ILE A 189 6.94 -15.94 13.10
CA ILE A 189 6.37 -15.92 11.76
C ILE A 189 7.05 -17.01 10.92
N GLU A 190 6.25 -17.82 10.24
CA GLU A 190 6.72 -18.89 9.39
C GLU A 190 6.42 -18.56 7.93
N ILE A 191 7.45 -18.49 7.10
CA ILE A 191 7.34 -18.16 5.67
C ILE A 191 7.64 -19.40 4.84
N VAL A 192 6.62 -19.97 4.21
CA VAL A 192 6.76 -21.04 3.23
C VAL A 192 7.08 -20.41 1.88
N LYS A 193 8.30 -20.66 1.41
CA LYS A 193 8.83 -20.05 0.17
C LYS A 193 8.57 -20.92 -1.06
N ASP A 194 7.31 -21.34 -1.24
CA ASP A 194 6.92 -22.25 -2.31
C ASP A 194 5.44 -22.13 -2.60
N GLY A 195 5.02 -22.38 -3.86
CA GLY A 195 3.61 -22.47 -4.21
C GLY A 195 2.90 -23.55 -3.38
N SER A 196 1.81 -23.19 -2.73
CA SER A 196 1.18 -24.02 -1.72
C SER A 196 -0.36 -24.02 -1.79
N SER A 197 -0.94 -23.66 -2.96
CA SER A 197 -2.39 -23.63 -3.14
C SER A 197 -3.04 -25.00 -2.99
N SER A 198 -2.33 -26.11 -3.22
CA SER A 198 -2.85 -27.47 -2.96
C SER A 198 -3.12 -27.75 -1.47
N ILE A 199 -2.52 -26.97 -0.56
CA ILE A 199 -2.72 -27.06 0.89
C ILE A 199 -3.62 -25.94 1.39
N TYR A 200 -3.38 -24.69 0.96
CA TYR A 200 -3.98 -23.49 1.55
C TYR A 200 -5.00 -22.77 0.65
N GLY A 201 -5.23 -23.25 -0.58
CA GLY A 201 -6.19 -22.67 -1.53
C GLY A 201 -5.63 -21.46 -2.29
N SER A 202 -6.53 -20.63 -2.80
CA SER A 202 -6.20 -19.41 -3.57
C SER A 202 -5.17 -18.55 -2.87
N ASP A 203 -4.43 -17.76 -3.64
CA ASP A 203 -3.46 -16.73 -3.22
C ASP A 203 -2.11 -17.25 -2.69
N ALA A 204 -2.00 -18.57 -2.40
CA ALA A 204 -0.75 -19.20 -1.98
C ALA A 204 0.18 -19.51 -3.18
N VAL A 205 0.34 -18.56 -4.11
CA VAL A 205 1.12 -18.71 -5.34
C VAL A 205 2.61 -18.45 -5.09
N ALA A 206 2.96 -17.30 -4.54
CA ALA A 206 4.34 -16.92 -4.23
C ALA A 206 4.85 -17.60 -2.96
N GLY A 207 3.94 -17.88 -2.05
CA GLY A 207 4.20 -18.50 -0.76
C GLY A 207 3.10 -18.22 0.25
N VAL A 208 3.36 -18.68 1.49
CA VAL A 208 2.44 -18.52 2.62
C VAL A 208 3.20 -17.94 3.80
N VAL A 209 2.63 -16.95 4.46
CA VAL A 209 3.12 -16.38 5.72
C VAL A 209 2.13 -16.75 6.81
N ASN A 210 2.55 -17.54 7.77
CA ASN A 210 1.74 -17.92 8.91
C ASN A 210 2.26 -17.25 10.18
N VAL A 211 1.47 -16.36 10.73
CA VAL A 211 1.75 -15.66 11.99
C VAL A 211 1.27 -16.52 13.13
N ILE A 212 2.20 -17.00 13.95
CA ILE A 212 1.91 -17.86 15.09
C ILE A 212 1.90 -17.01 16.36
N THR A 213 0.79 -17.05 17.08
CA THR A 213 0.62 -16.33 18.34
C THR A 213 1.19 -17.10 19.53
N ARG A 214 1.50 -16.39 20.60
CA ARG A 214 1.94 -17.00 21.88
C ARG A 214 0.80 -17.81 22.47
N LYS A 215 1.09 -19.04 22.89
CA LYS A 215 0.08 -19.93 23.48
C LYS A 215 -0.14 -19.67 24.97
N ARG A 216 0.92 -19.37 25.70
CA ARG A 216 0.89 -19.15 27.15
C ARG A 216 1.68 -17.92 27.53
N VAL A 217 1.16 -17.21 28.51
CA VAL A 217 1.79 -16.01 29.09
C VAL A 217 1.84 -16.24 30.60
N ASP A 218 3.05 -16.36 31.13
CA ASP A 218 3.25 -16.64 32.56
C ASP A 218 3.36 -15.36 33.37
N ARG A 219 3.74 -14.26 32.74
CA ARG A 219 3.90 -12.93 33.38
C ARG A 219 3.37 -11.86 32.46
N PRO A 220 2.70 -10.83 33.01
CA PRO A 220 2.36 -9.65 32.22
C PRO A 220 3.62 -8.98 31.66
N GLU A 221 3.53 -8.54 30.41
CA GLU A 221 4.58 -7.81 29.70
C GLU A 221 4.02 -6.45 29.27
N ILE A 222 4.83 -5.41 29.41
CA ILE A 222 4.55 -4.07 28.88
C ILE A 222 5.81 -3.63 28.13
N ASN A 223 5.65 -3.22 26.89
CA ASN A 223 6.71 -2.72 26.06
C ASN A 223 6.37 -1.29 25.61
N PHE A 224 7.34 -0.42 25.69
CA PHE A 224 7.27 0.92 25.12
C PHE A 224 8.46 1.12 24.21
N THR A 225 8.18 1.54 22.98
CA THR A 225 9.21 1.87 22.00
C THR A 225 8.99 3.30 21.51
N ALA A 226 10.08 4.05 21.44
CA ALA A 226 10.09 5.37 20.82
C ALA A 226 11.22 5.44 19.81
N ARG A 227 10.91 5.83 18.59
CA ARG A 227 11.87 6.14 17.52
C ARG A 227 11.75 7.64 17.25
N VAL A 228 12.83 8.37 17.44
CA VAL A 228 12.87 9.83 17.30
C VAL A 228 13.98 10.19 16.32
N PRO A 229 13.69 10.27 15.02
CA PRO A 229 14.65 10.69 14.02
C PRO A 229 14.96 12.19 14.13
N SER A 230 15.99 12.63 13.46
CA SER A 230 16.26 14.06 13.32
C SER A 230 15.23 14.70 12.37
N GLY A 231 14.57 15.76 12.79
CA GLY A 231 13.48 16.41 12.07
C GLY A 231 12.12 15.92 12.55
N SER A 232 11.28 15.45 11.64
CA SER A 232 9.98 14.86 11.92
C SER A 232 9.98 13.33 11.70
N GLY A 233 8.85 12.67 11.92
CA GLY A 233 8.66 11.23 11.70
C GLY A 233 8.88 10.39 12.95
N GLU A 234 8.49 10.92 14.12
CA GLU A 234 8.57 10.20 15.38
C GLU A 234 7.59 9.03 15.39
N THR A 235 8.02 7.91 15.94
CA THR A 235 7.18 6.72 16.10
C THR A 235 7.12 6.34 17.58
N PHE A 236 5.92 6.11 18.08
CA PHE A 236 5.67 5.66 19.44
C PHE A 236 4.80 4.41 19.43
N SER A 237 5.21 3.40 20.17
CA SER A 237 4.43 2.18 20.37
C SER A 237 4.39 1.83 21.84
N LEU A 238 3.19 1.56 22.32
CA LEU A 238 2.94 1.02 23.66
C LEU A 238 2.13 -0.26 23.51
N SER A 239 2.68 -1.37 23.96
CA SER A 239 1.99 -2.65 23.91
C SER A 239 2.00 -3.34 25.26
N GLY A 240 0.96 -4.13 25.50
CA GLY A 240 0.83 -4.94 26.69
C GLY A 240 0.29 -6.32 26.38
N LEU A 241 0.76 -7.30 27.14
CA LEU A 241 0.37 -8.70 27.03
C LEU A 241 0.19 -9.29 28.42
N THR A 242 -0.92 -10.00 28.62
CA THR A 242 -1.18 -10.70 29.88
C THR A 242 -1.88 -12.02 29.64
N GLY A 243 -1.81 -12.94 30.59
CA GLY A 243 -2.49 -14.21 30.49
C GLY A 243 -2.79 -14.85 31.83
N TRP A 244 -3.75 -15.78 31.77
CA TRP A 244 -4.13 -16.61 32.91
C TRP A 244 -4.03 -18.07 32.48
N ASN A 245 -3.28 -18.83 33.22
CA ASN A 245 -3.06 -20.26 32.98
C ASN A 245 -3.89 -21.06 34.00
N PHE A 246 -4.68 -22.01 33.53
CA PHE A 246 -5.51 -22.92 34.31
C PHE A 246 -5.06 -24.36 34.05
N ASP A 247 -5.50 -25.32 34.89
CA ASP A 247 -5.15 -26.72 34.70
C ASP A 247 -5.61 -27.28 33.34
N GLN A 248 -6.72 -26.77 32.81
CA GLN A 248 -7.35 -27.27 31.58
C GLN A 248 -7.23 -26.25 30.41
N GLY A 249 -6.47 -25.17 30.55
CA GLY A 249 -6.39 -24.19 29.48
C GLY A 249 -5.76 -22.88 29.89
N ASN A 250 -5.84 -21.92 28.98
CA ASN A 250 -5.32 -20.58 29.19
C ASN A 250 -6.18 -19.53 28.46
N ILE A 251 -6.06 -18.31 28.91
CA ILE A 251 -6.56 -17.09 28.28
C ILE A 251 -5.41 -16.13 28.12
N MET A 252 -5.28 -15.49 26.97
CA MET A 252 -4.32 -14.45 26.70
C MET A 252 -5.03 -13.21 26.15
N LEU A 253 -4.60 -12.03 26.60
CA LEU A 253 -5.05 -10.75 26.08
C LEU A 253 -3.83 -9.90 25.74
N SER A 254 -3.87 -9.22 24.59
CA SER A 254 -2.89 -8.19 24.24
C SER A 254 -3.57 -6.94 23.72
N GLY A 255 -2.91 -5.81 23.94
CA GLY A 255 -3.30 -4.53 23.38
C GLY A 255 -2.06 -3.78 22.91
N GLU A 256 -2.23 -3.01 21.85
CA GLU A 256 -1.18 -2.18 21.27
C GLU A 256 -1.77 -0.85 20.84
N TRP A 257 -1.08 0.22 21.17
CA TRP A 257 -1.29 1.55 20.60
C TRP A 257 -0.02 1.97 19.91
N TYR A 258 -0.17 2.41 18.66
CA TYR A 258 0.91 2.81 17.79
C TYR A 258 0.58 4.16 17.15
N VAL A 259 1.54 5.05 17.12
CA VAL A 259 1.47 6.32 16.40
C VAL A 259 2.77 6.52 15.65
N GLU A 260 2.65 6.88 14.40
CA GLU A 260 3.71 7.38 13.54
C GLU A 260 3.36 8.79 13.11
N GLU A 261 4.16 9.77 13.55
CA GLU A 261 4.00 11.16 13.15
C GLU A 261 4.57 11.35 11.74
N PRO A 262 4.06 12.31 10.97
CA PRO A 262 4.45 12.44 9.57
C PRO A 262 5.93 12.82 9.42
N LEU A 263 6.58 12.23 8.43
CA LEU A 263 7.87 12.68 7.96
C LEU A 263 7.64 13.65 6.79
N LEU A 264 8.13 14.88 6.95
CA LEU A 264 7.94 15.93 5.94
C LEU A 264 9.11 15.99 4.96
N LEU A 265 8.81 16.28 3.71
CA LEU A 265 9.84 16.53 2.67
C LEU A 265 10.73 17.69 3.07
N GLY A 266 10.16 18.76 3.64
CA GLY A 266 10.89 19.97 4.06
C GLY A 266 11.87 19.74 5.20
N ASP A 267 11.77 18.64 5.95
CA ASP A 267 12.68 18.31 7.06
C ASP A 267 13.97 17.60 6.60
N ARG A 268 14.10 17.32 5.31
CA ARG A 268 15.28 16.66 4.74
C ARG A 268 15.93 17.54 3.69
N ASP A 269 17.15 17.98 3.95
CA ASP A 269 17.90 18.88 3.05
C ASP A 269 18.00 18.34 1.62
N PHE A 270 18.13 17.00 1.48
CA PHE A 270 18.25 16.35 0.17
C PHE A 270 16.92 16.16 -0.56
N LEU A 271 15.78 16.32 0.13
CA LEU A 271 14.42 16.27 -0.44
C LEU A 271 13.82 17.66 -0.60
N ARG A 272 14.30 18.62 0.15
CA ARG A 272 13.82 20.00 0.14
C ARG A 272 14.30 20.71 -1.10
N CYS A 273 13.42 20.82 -2.08
CA CYS A 273 13.70 21.46 -3.37
C CYS A 273 12.96 22.79 -3.58
N ALA A 274 12.26 23.24 -2.57
CA ALA A 274 11.29 24.34 -2.70
C ALA A 274 11.88 25.74 -2.57
N GLU A 275 13.16 25.87 -2.25
CA GLU A 275 13.80 27.19 -2.20
C GLU A 275 14.08 27.72 -3.60
N ASP A 276 13.27 28.68 -4.03
CA ASP A 276 13.21 29.15 -5.40
C ASP A 276 14.27 30.23 -5.71
N TYR A 277 14.93 30.76 -4.69
CA TYR A 277 15.93 31.84 -4.83
C TYR A 277 17.33 31.28 -5.05
N VAL A 278 17.56 30.67 -6.20
CA VAL A 278 18.87 30.17 -6.61
C VAL A 278 19.45 31.10 -7.69
N PHE A 279 20.73 31.42 -7.55
CA PHE A 279 21.44 32.26 -8.51
C PHE A 279 22.58 31.46 -9.16
N ASP A 280 22.87 31.72 -10.43
CA ASP A 280 23.95 31.08 -11.19
C ASP A 280 25.35 31.50 -10.72
N GLY A 281 25.45 32.43 -9.75
CA GLY A 281 26.67 32.88 -9.10
C GLY A 281 26.43 34.12 -8.27
N PRO A 282 27.47 34.63 -7.58
CA PRO A 282 27.39 35.88 -6.82
C PRO A 282 27.07 37.05 -7.73
N GLY A 283 25.88 37.61 -7.60
CA GLY A 283 25.38 38.69 -8.47
C GLY A 283 24.95 38.24 -9.85
N GLY A 284 24.80 36.93 -10.05
CA GLY A 284 24.28 36.34 -11.26
C GLY A 284 22.75 36.36 -11.36
N ASN A 285 22.23 35.68 -12.37
CA ASN A 285 20.80 35.58 -12.59
C ASN A 285 20.16 34.63 -11.57
N ARG A 286 18.95 34.95 -11.18
CA ARG A 286 18.13 34.06 -10.36
C ARG A 286 17.65 32.90 -11.22
N ILE A 287 17.84 31.69 -10.73
CA ILE A 287 17.37 30.46 -11.34
C ILE A 287 16.27 29.90 -10.44
N ASP A 288 15.08 29.76 -10.97
CA ASP A 288 14.00 29.16 -10.22
C ASP A 288 14.00 27.63 -10.34
N ARG A 289 12.97 27.00 -9.82
CA ARG A 289 12.88 25.55 -9.70
C ARG A 289 12.89 24.80 -11.03
N GLU A 290 12.27 25.34 -12.08
CA GLU A 290 12.24 24.70 -13.39
C GLU A 290 13.64 24.62 -14.00
N ASP A 291 14.47 25.57 -13.67
CA ASP A 291 15.81 25.74 -14.23
C ASP A 291 16.89 24.96 -13.49
N ARG A 292 16.56 24.43 -12.31
CA ARG A 292 17.49 23.66 -11.46
C ARG A 292 18.05 22.40 -12.11
N SER A 293 17.28 21.77 -13.00
CA SER A 293 17.73 20.60 -13.77
C SER A 293 18.85 20.93 -14.76
N ILE A 294 19.03 22.19 -15.13
CA ILE A 294 20.04 22.67 -16.06
C ILE A 294 21.41 22.79 -15.38
N LEU A 295 21.42 22.96 -14.08
CA LEU A 295 22.64 22.99 -13.27
C LEU A 295 23.19 21.59 -13.05
N ALA A 296 23.51 20.87 -14.12
CA ALA A 296 24.09 19.53 -14.05
C ALA A 296 25.36 19.54 -13.18
N GLY A 297 25.31 18.85 -12.04
CA GLY A 297 26.40 18.80 -11.07
C GLY A 297 26.38 19.86 -10.00
N GLY A 298 25.40 20.76 -9.98
CA GLY A 298 25.18 21.72 -8.89
C GLY A 298 24.44 21.08 -7.70
N PRO A 299 24.41 21.76 -6.53
CA PRO A 299 23.76 21.26 -5.32
C PRO A 299 22.27 21.00 -5.48
N LEU A 300 21.66 21.43 -6.57
CA LEU A 300 20.23 21.27 -6.87
C LEU A 300 19.94 20.29 -8.00
N ALA A 301 20.94 19.61 -8.52
CA ALA A 301 20.80 18.68 -9.63
C ALA A 301 19.82 17.50 -9.36
N GLY A 302 19.48 17.23 -8.12
CA GLY A 302 18.53 16.17 -7.72
C GLY A 302 17.07 16.63 -7.60
N CYS A 303 16.77 17.89 -7.80
CA CYS A 303 15.43 18.47 -7.62
C CYS A 303 14.53 18.36 -8.85
N SER A 304 14.93 17.61 -9.86
CA SER A 304 14.17 17.35 -11.07
C SER A 304 13.05 16.34 -10.78
N GLY A 305 11.82 16.72 -10.73
CA GLY A 305 10.76 15.70 -10.63
C GLY A 305 9.38 16.19 -10.28
N THR A 306 9.23 17.45 -9.93
CA THR A 306 7.90 18.00 -9.76
C THR A 306 7.69 19.13 -10.75
N ASN A 307 6.73 18.90 -11.62
CA ASN A 307 6.24 19.91 -12.56
C ASN A 307 5.18 20.81 -11.92
N LEU A 308 5.09 20.81 -10.58
CA LEU A 308 4.13 21.65 -9.86
C LEU A 308 4.68 23.08 -9.80
N TYR A 309 3.93 24.02 -10.31
CA TYR A 309 4.19 25.44 -10.17
C TYR A 309 2.88 26.18 -9.88
N ALA A 310 2.98 27.32 -9.26
CA ALA A 310 1.86 28.17 -8.90
C ALA A 310 2.13 29.60 -9.36
N ASN A 311 1.30 30.54 -8.98
CA ASN A 311 1.51 31.95 -9.20
C ASN A 311 1.72 32.31 -10.68
N THR A 312 1.01 31.63 -11.55
CA THR A 312 1.11 31.79 -13.00
C THR A 312 -0.30 31.86 -13.59
N VAL A 313 -0.46 32.66 -14.65
CA VAL A 313 -1.68 32.64 -15.45
C VAL A 313 -1.32 32.31 -16.89
N ILE A 314 -1.99 31.36 -17.50
CA ILE A 314 -1.81 30.98 -18.90
C ILE A 314 -2.97 31.53 -19.73
N ASP A 315 -2.68 32.27 -20.78
CA ASP A 315 -3.64 32.56 -21.85
C ASP A 315 -3.89 31.27 -22.61
N ALA A 316 -5.11 30.74 -22.52
CA ALA A 316 -5.44 29.42 -23.07
C ALA A 316 -5.39 29.37 -24.60
N VAL A 317 -5.49 30.51 -25.29
CA VAL A 317 -5.47 30.56 -26.76
C VAL A 317 -4.05 30.85 -27.31
N THR A 318 -3.35 31.80 -26.71
CA THR A 318 -2.00 32.18 -27.18
C THR A 318 -0.89 31.35 -26.53
N GLY A 319 -1.17 30.67 -25.41
CA GLY A 319 -0.18 29.97 -24.60
C GLY A 319 0.76 30.90 -23.83
N THR A 320 0.52 32.20 -23.86
CA THR A 320 1.35 33.18 -23.12
C THR A 320 1.19 32.91 -21.62
N ARG A 321 2.31 32.82 -20.93
CA ARG A 321 2.35 32.68 -19.47
C ARG A 321 2.63 34.03 -18.84
N TYR A 322 1.86 34.44 -17.86
CA TYR A 322 2.05 35.62 -17.03
C TYR A 322 2.57 35.16 -15.66
N ILE A 323 3.66 35.83 -15.23
CA ILE A 323 4.36 35.56 -13.98
C ILE A 323 4.51 36.83 -13.17
N PRO A 324 4.72 36.82 -11.85
CA PRO A 324 4.92 37.99 -11.03
C PRO A 324 6.10 38.82 -11.53
N SER A 325 5.97 40.15 -11.47
CA SER A 325 7.05 41.08 -11.74
C SER A 325 7.88 41.35 -10.48
N VAL A 326 9.19 41.25 -10.57
CA VAL A 326 10.10 41.47 -9.42
C VAL A 326 9.97 42.85 -8.82
N ASP A 327 9.75 43.87 -9.67
CA ASP A 327 9.60 45.27 -9.29
C ASP A 327 8.15 45.69 -9.01
N GLY A 328 7.20 44.71 -9.07
CA GLY A 328 5.78 44.97 -8.91
C GLY A 328 5.13 45.70 -10.08
N SER A 329 5.84 45.90 -11.20
CA SER A 329 5.27 46.49 -12.41
C SER A 329 4.19 45.58 -13.00
N THR A 330 3.22 46.20 -13.67
CA THR A 330 2.20 45.47 -14.44
C THR A 330 2.54 45.64 -15.94
N ILE A 331 2.78 44.49 -16.58
CA ILE A 331 2.96 44.42 -18.03
C ILE A 331 1.90 43.47 -18.58
N GLY A 332 0.92 44.05 -19.30
CA GLY A 332 -0.32 43.31 -19.64
C GLY A 332 -1.39 43.54 -18.58
N ASP A 333 -2.19 42.56 -18.30
CA ASP A 333 -3.54 42.74 -17.75
C ASP A 333 -3.70 42.28 -16.30
N ILE A 334 -2.68 41.64 -15.70
CA ILE A 334 -2.73 41.16 -14.33
C ILE A 334 -1.87 42.05 -13.45
N PRO A 335 -2.43 42.72 -12.41
CA PRO A 335 -1.67 43.60 -11.54
C PRO A 335 -0.45 42.93 -10.91
N GLY A 336 0.74 43.51 -11.12
CA GLY A 336 1.98 42.95 -10.59
C GLY A 336 2.56 41.78 -11.38
N TYR A 337 2.00 41.48 -12.56
CA TYR A 337 2.46 40.36 -13.41
C TYR A 337 2.98 40.91 -14.75
N ARG A 338 3.80 40.12 -15.42
CA ARG A 338 4.32 40.33 -16.75
C ARG A 338 4.32 39.08 -17.58
N PRO A 339 4.30 39.16 -18.91
CA PRO A 339 4.51 38.01 -19.76
C PRO A 339 5.87 37.34 -19.49
N ARG A 340 5.90 36.04 -19.40
CA ARG A 340 7.13 35.27 -19.37
C ARG A 340 7.87 35.42 -20.71
N PRO A 341 9.18 35.60 -20.73
CA PRO A 341 9.92 35.70 -21.98
C PRO A 341 9.74 34.51 -22.90
N THR A 342 9.53 34.76 -24.17
CA THR A 342 9.52 33.72 -25.22
C THR A 342 10.70 33.94 -26.17
N PRO A 343 11.36 32.90 -26.70
CA PRO A 343 11.00 31.47 -26.58
C PRO A 343 11.16 30.94 -25.17
N THR A 344 10.33 29.94 -24.81
CA THR A 344 10.49 29.21 -23.55
C THR A 344 11.91 28.63 -23.54
N PRO A 345 12.74 28.91 -22.52
CA PRO A 345 14.06 28.34 -22.42
C PRO A 345 13.98 26.81 -22.52
N THR A 346 14.82 26.25 -23.37
CA THR A 346 15.02 24.82 -23.40
C THR A 346 16.25 24.50 -22.56
N TYR A 347 16.32 23.29 -22.04
CA TYR A 347 17.50 22.80 -21.30
C TYR A 347 18.83 22.90 -22.08
N ALA A 348 18.76 23.09 -23.38
CA ALA A 348 19.93 23.31 -24.23
C ALA A 348 20.45 24.77 -24.22
N ASN A 349 19.66 25.72 -23.72
CA ASN A 349 19.98 27.15 -23.72
C ASN A 349 19.97 27.67 -22.27
N SER A 350 21.00 27.31 -21.50
CA SER A 350 21.12 27.67 -20.08
C SER A 350 21.05 29.22 -19.83
N ASP A 351 21.47 29.99 -20.81
CA ASP A 351 21.47 31.48 -20.73
C ASP A 351 20.04 32.07 -20.74
N GLN A 352 19.04 31.26 -21.10
CA GLN A 352 17.63 31.67 -21.20
C GLN A 352 16.73 30.90 -20.24
N ALA A 353 17.32 30.03 -19.45
CA ALA A 353 16.62 29.17 -18.52
C ALA A 353 16.28 29.86 -17.20
N TYR A 354 16.01 31.14 -17.25
CA TYR A 354 15.79 31.97 -16.09
C TYR A 354 14.37 32.53 -16.06
N PHE A 355 13.67 32.25 -14.97
CA PHE A 355 12.34 32.76 -14.69
C PHE A 355 12.27 33.34 -13.29
N GLU A 356 11.82 34.57 -13.20
CA GLU A 356 11.64 35.26 -11.94
C GLU A 356 10.30 34.85 -11.31
N ASP A 357 10.29 34.51 -10.03
CA ASP A 357 9.10 34.33 -9.20
C ASP A 357 8.02 33.37 -9.73
N VAL A 358 8.41 32.35 -10.50
CA VAL A 358 7.49 31.37 -11.04
C VAL A 358 6.96 30.41 -9.96
N LEU A 359 7.75 30.16 -8.92
CA LEU A 359 7.46 29.16 -7.89
C LEU A 359 7.67 29.75 -6.50
N ASN A 360 6.84 30.67 -6.10
CA ASN A 360 6.92 31.27 -4.77
C ASN A 360 6.00 30.62 -3.72
N PHE A 361 5.56 29.40 -3.98
CA PHE A 361 4.86 28.58 -3.02
C PHE A 361 5.68 27.33 -2.67
N ASP A 362 5.90 27.09 -1.38
CA ASP A 362 6.64 25.93 -0.90
C ASP A 362 5.75 24.68 -0.87
N PHE A 363 5.67 23.97 -1.99
CA PHE A 363 4.94 22.71 -2.10
C PHE A 363 5.52 21.56 -1.26
N TYR A 364 6.75 21.69 -0.78
CA TYR A 364 7.44 20.60 -0.08
C TYR A 364 7.55 20.79 1.42
N GLY A 365 7.41 22.02 1.91
CA GLY A 365 7.68 22.33 3.31
C GLY A 365 6.97 21.42 4.29
N ASP A 366 5.70 21.22 4.09
CA ASP A 366 4.83 20.38 4.91
C ASP A 366 4.15 19.21 4.16
N THR A 367 4.61 18.92 2.92
CA THR A 367 4.21 17.69 2.22
C THR A 367 4.79 16.47 2.92
N GLN A 368 3.95 15.51 3.19
CA GLN A 368 4.33 14.27 3.85
C GLN A 368 4.97 13.29 2.86
N ILE A 369 6.07 12.65 3.25
CA ILE A 369 6.67 11.50 2.59
C ILE A 369 6.32 10.19 3.30
N VAL A 370 6.11 10.27 4.62
CA VAL A 370 5.49 9.24 5.43
C VAL A 370 4.25 9.87 6.05
N ASP A 371 3.14 9.20 5.89
CA ASP A 371 1.85 9.68 6.39
C ASP A 371 1.74 9.54 7.91
N ARG A 372 0.93 10.41 8.52
CA ARG A 372 0.55 10.20 9.91
C ARG A 372 -0.33 8.96 10.02
N GLN A 373 0.08 8.01 10.87
CA GLN A 373 -0.71 6.83 11.15
C GLN A 373 -0.94 6.66 12.65
N GLU A 374 -2.17 6.32 13.03
CA GLU A 374 -2.52 5.91 14.37
C GLU A 374 -3.23 4.55 14.30
N ARG A 375 -2.85 3.64 15.22
CA ARG A 375 -3.38 2.28 15.24
C ARG A 375 -3.60 1.79 16.65
N ILE A 376 -4.73 1.10 16.85
CA ILE A 376 -5.05 0.38 18.07
C ILE A 376 -5.33 -1.06 17.70
N ASN A 377 -4.60 -2.00 18.29
CA ASN A 377 -4.85 -3.43 18.17
C ASN A 377 -5.27 -4.00 19.53
N LEU A 378 -6.36 -4.75 19.55
CA LEU A 378 -6.78 -5.55 20.70
C LEU A 378 -6.93 -7.00 20.23
N PHE A 379 -6.26 -7.91 20.91
CA PHE A 379 -6.30 -9.32 20.58
C PHE A 379 -6.53 -10.16 21.83
N GLY A 380 -7.40 -11.16 21.70
CA GLY A 380 -7.65 -12.13 22.75
C GLY A 380 -7.67 -13.56 22.20
N GLN A 381 -7.18 -14.47 23.01
CA GLN A 381 -7.16 -15.88 22.69
C GLN A 381 -7.50 -16.69 23.92
N SER A 382 -8.25 -17.76 23.72
CA SER A 382 -8.42 -18.82 24.74
C SER A 382 -8.17 -20.21 24.15
N ASP A 383 -7.61 -21.10 24.95
CA ASP A 383 -7.33 -22.50 24.58
C ASP A 383 -7.66 -23.40 25.77
N PHE A 384 -8.67 -24.27 25.62
CA PHE A 384 -9.17 -25.13 26.70
C PHE A 384 -9.32 -26.57 26.26
N ALA A 385 -8.84 -27.49 27.08
CA ALA A 385 -9.10 -28.91 26.95
C ALA A 385 -10.46 -29.30 27.59
N LEU A 386 -11.45 -29.61 26.77
CA LEU A 386 -12.78 -30.05 27.19
C LEU A 386 -12.88 -31.59 27.09
N GLY A 387 -12.23 -32.29 27.99
CA GLY A 387 -12.10 -33.73 27.91
C GLY A 387 -11.27 -34.17 26.69
N PRO A 388 -11.84 -34.92 25.71
CA PRO A 388 -11.10 -35.36 24.54
C PRO A 388 -11.01 -34.27 23.42
N VAL A 389 -11.60 -33.11 23.61
CA VAL A 389 -11.69 -32.03 22.62
C VAL A 389 -10.94 -30.84 23.12
N ASN A 390 -10.05 -30.28 22.31
CA ASN A 390 -9.47 -28.96 22.52
C ASN A 390 -10.36 -27.94 21.86
N TRP A 391 -10.57 -26.81 22.53
CA TRP A 391 -11.34 -25.69 22.03
C TRP A 391 -10.51 -24.42 22.11
N LYS A 392 -10.15 -23.88 20.94
CA LYS A 392 -9.43 -22.63 20.80
C LYS A 392 -10.36 -21.56 20.20
N THR A 393 -10.34 -20.36 20.78
CA THR A 393 -11.01 -19.19 20.19
C THR A 393 -10.04 -18.01 20.10
N GLN A 394 -10.24 -17.17 19.10
CA GLN A 394 -9.49 -15.94 18.93
C GLN A 394 -10.44 -14.82 18.53
N TRP A 395 -10.16 -13.62 18.99
CA TRP A 395 -10.79 -12.40 18.51
C TRP A 395 -9.74 -11.31 18.36
N LEU A 396 -9.92 -10.48 17.35
CA LEU A 396 -9.05 -9.36 17.01
C LEU A 396 -9.92 -8.16 16.65
N TYR A 397 -9.59 -7.01 17.20
CA TYR A 397 -10.07 -5.72 16.78
C TYR A 397 -8.87 -4.84 16.43
N ASN A 398 -8.92 -4.22 15.25
CA ASN A 398 -7.96 -3.21 14.84
C ASN A 398 -8.71 -1.96 14.40
N HIS A 399 -8.27 -0.82 14.91
CA HIS A 399 -8.63 0.48 14.37
C HIS A 399 -7.37 1.15 13.85
N ARG A 400 -7.41 1.60 12.59
CA ARG A 400 -6.32 2.34 11.96
C ARG A 400 -6.86 3.62 11.33
N LYS A 401 -6.17 4.73 11.60
CA LYS A 401 -6.40 5.99 10.92
C LYS A 401 -5.11 6.49 10.29
N THR A 402 -5.19 6.90 9.02
CA THR A 402 -4.06 7.45 8.27
C THR A 402 -4.48 8.76 7.65
N ASP A 403 -3.71 9.82 7.92
CA ASP A 403 -3.96 11.17 7.41
C ASP A 403 -2.80 11.58 6.50
N THR A 404 -3.11 11.92 5.24
CA THR A 404 -2.14 12.38 4.23
C THR A 404 -2.29 13.87 3.99
N HIS A 405 -1.17 14.57 3.85
CA HIS A 405 -1.13 15.97 3.45
C HIS A 405 -0.08 16.20 2.37
N SER A 406 -0.53 16.77 1.27
CA SER A 406 0.29 17.29 0.18
C SER A 406 -0.39 18.49 -0.48
N TYR A 407 0.15 18.95 -1.58
CA TYR A 407 -0.46 19.99 -2.39
C TYR A 407 -0.63 19.52 -3.82
N ARG A 408 -1.59 20.11 -4.51
CA ARG A 408 -1.81 19.98 -5.94
C ARG A 408 -1.98 21.35 -6.58
N GLN A 409 -1.91 21.42 -7.89
CA GLN A 409 -2.28 22.59 -8.66
C GLN A 409 -3.79 22.61 -8.87
N PHE A 410 -4.37 23.80 -8.70
CA PHE A 410 -5.69 24.13 -9.22
C PHE A 410 -5.52 25.11 -10.37
N PHE A 411 -6.06 24.77 -11.53
CA PHE A 411 -5.90 25.58 -12.74
C PHE A 411 -7.18 25.55 -13.58
N PRO A 412 -8.26 26.16 -13.07
CA PRO A 412 -9.53 26.16 -13.79
C PRO A 412 -9.43 26.92 -15.10
N LEU A 413 -10.09 26.43 -16.13
CA LEU A 413 -10.28 27.17 -17.36
C LEU A 413 -11.36 28.22 -17.12
N THR A 414 -11.01 29.51 -17.08
CA THR A 414 -11.93 30.57 -16.72
C THR A 414 -12.09 31.59 -17.84
N GLY A 415 -13.29 32.13 -17.98
CA GLY A 415 -13.49 33.32 -18.81
C GLY A 415 -12.78 34.53 -18.22
N GLY A 416 -12.20 35.34 -19.04
CA GLY A 416 -11.43 36.54 -18.63
C GLY A 416 -12.20 37.54 -17.79
N ALA A 417 -13.50 37.41 -17.67
CA ALA A 417 -14.32 38.42 -17.02
C ALA A 417 -15.02 37.94 -15.75
N THR A 418 -15.38 36.70 -15.66
CA THR A 418 -16.14 36.22 -14.51
C THR A 418 -16.20 34.71 -14.54
N ALA A 419 -16.28 34.06 -13.38
CA ALA A 419 -16.78 32.70 -13.34
C ALA A 419 -18.14 32.64 -14.07
N GLY A 420 -18.18 32.02 -15.24
CA GLY A 420 -19.40 31.85 -16.06
C GLY A 420 -19.73 32.95 -17.08
N GLY A 421 -18.79 33.80 -17.51
CA GLY A 421 -19.06 34.77 -18.55
C GLY A 421 -17.81 35.17 -19.33
N HIS A 422 -17.80 34.87 -20.61
CA HIS A 422 -16.88 35.49 -21.54
C HIS A 422 -17.26 36.96 -21.72
N LEU A 423 -16.32 37.88 -21.51
CA LEU A 423 -16.46 39.23 -22.05
C LEU A 423 -15.76 39.28 -23.41
N ASN A 424 -16.27 38.55 -24.38
CA ASN A 424 -15.82 38.72 -25.75
C ASN A 424 -16.54 39.95 -26.32
N PRO A 425 -15.80 40.97 -26.84
CA PRO A 425 -16.46 42.12 -27.49
C PRO A 425 -17.48 41.76 -28.56
N ALA A 426 -17.29 40.57 -29.19
CA ALA A 426 -18.23 40.08 -30.22
C ALA A 426 -19.59 39.59 -29.68
N ASP A 427 -19.69 39.38 -28.38
CA ASP A 427 -20.92 38.92 -27.73
C ASP A 427 -21.85 40.07 -27.28
N PHE A 428 -21.42 41.32 -27.53
CA PHE A 428 -22.14 42.52 -27.16
C PHE A 428 -22.72 43.23 -28.38
N ASP A 429 -23.93 43.73 -28.25
CA ASP A 429 -24.60 44.47 -29.30
C ASP A 429 -23.95 45.82 -29.65
N SER A 430 -23.05 46.31 -28.79
CA SER A 430 -22.27 47.52 -28.97
C SER A 430 -20.99 47.52 -28.11
N GLU A 431 -19.98 48.29 -28.57
CA GLU A 431 -18.76 48.54 -27.83
C GLU A 431 -19.05 49.26 -26.49
N GLU A 432 -20.06 50.07 -26.39
CA GLU A 432 -20.47 50.77 -25.18
C GLU A 432 -21.05 49.76 -24.14
N ALA A 433 -21.80 48.75 -24.55
CA ALA A 433 -22.32 47.68 -23.71
C ALA A 433 -21.18 46.81 -23.18
N TYR A 434 -20.20 46.47 -24.02
CA TYR A 434 -18.99 45.74 -23.63
C TYR A 434 -18.18 46.53 -22.60
N LEU A 435 -17.84 47.78 -22.88
CA LEU A 435 -17.03 48.63 -21.97
C LEU A 435 -17.75 48.89 -20.63
N GLY A 436 -19.07 49.08 -20.66
CA GLY A 436 -19.91 49.20 -19.45
C GLY A 436 -19.87 47.96 -18.57
N THR A 437 -19.95 46.76 -19.16
CA THR A 437 -19.88 45.50 -18.44
C THR A 437 -18.44 45.27 -17.91
N LEU A 438 -17.43 45.60 -18.68
CA LEU A 438 -16.03 45.52 -18.29
C LEU A 438 -15.72 46.45 -17.10
N ALA A 439 -16.24 47.69 -17.12
CA ALA A 439 -16.07 48.62 -16.02
C ALA A 439 -16.75 48.16 -14.73
N ALA A 440 -17.96 47.57 -14.83
CA ALA A 440 -18.68 47.02 -13.70
C ALA A 440 -17.91 45.82 -13.11
N TRP A 441 -17.35 44.99 -13.94
CA TRP A 441 -16.55 43.84 -13.53
C TRP A 441 -15.26 44.28 -12.80
N ARG A 442 -14.52 45.22 -13.35
CA ARG A 442 -13.33 45.81 -12.72
C ARG A 442 -13.63 46.34 -11.33
N ALA A 443 -14.74 47.08 -11.21
CA ALA A 443 -15.16 47.66 -9.93
C ALA A 443 -15.52 46.55 -8.90
N ALA A 444 -16.14 45.48 -9.36
CA ALA A 444 -16.54 44.34 -8.51
C ALA A 444 -15.34 43.57 -7.96
N TYR A 445 -14.25 43.47 -8.72
CA TYR A 445 -13.08 42.68 -8.39
C TYR A 445 -11.83 43.50 -8.02
N GLY A 446 -11.97 44.83 -7.86
CA GLY A 446 -10.90 45.70 -7.38
C GLY A 446 -9.80 45.96 -8.38
N TYR A 447 -10.01 45.76 -9.67
CA TYR A 447 -9.05 46.09 -10.71
C TYR A 447 -9.00 47.59 -11.01
N PRO A 448 -7.81 48.17 -11.34
CA PRO A 448 -7.72 49.57 -11.62
C PRO A 448 -8.52 49.96 -12.86
N ASP A 449 -9.15 51.15 -12.78
CA ASP A 449 -9.84 51.78 -13.92
C ASP A 449 -8.80 52.39 -14.84
N SER A 450 -8.20 51.55 -15.72
CA SER A 450 -7.21 51.99 -16.70
C SER A 450 -7.75 51.73 -18.11
N PRO A 451 -7.64 52.72 -19.01
CA PRO A 451 -8.04 52.53 -20.40
C PRO A 451 -7.17 51.50 -21.14
N ASP A 452 -5.97 51.25 -20.64
CA ASP A 452 -5.04 50.25 -21.18
C ASP A 452 -5.29 48.84 -20.59
N PHE A 453 -6.23 48.69 -19.66
CA PHE A 453 -6.63 47.40 -19.08
C PHE A 453 -7.57 46.69 -20.04
N VAL A 454 -7.02 45.96 -20.94
CA VAL A 454 -7.70 44.94 -21.73
C VAL A 454 -7.98 43.76 -20.79
N THR A 455 -9.09 43.07 -20.94
CA THR A 455 -9.31 41.81 -20.18
C THR A 455 -8.04 40.98 -20.11
N PRO A 456 -7.69 40.35 -18.99
CA PRO A 456 -6.36 39.72 -18.78
C PRO A 456 -6.02 38.66 -19.80
N VAL A 457 -6.78 38.49 -20.83
CA VAL A 457 -6.46 37.55 -21.88
C VAL A 457 -7.11 38.07 -23.13
N GLN A 458 -6.31 38.44 -24.12
CA GLN A 458 -6.78 38.88 -25.44
C GLN A 458 -7.78 37.90 -26.07
N SER A 459 -7.81 36.65 -25.65
CA SER A 459 -8.69 35.60 -26.12
C SER A 459 -9.96 35.41 -25.28
N GLY A 460 -10.08 36.01 -24.12
CA GLY A 460 -11.21 35.86 -23.22
C GLY A 460 -11.16 34.58 -22.35
N VAL A 461 -10.15 33.70 -22.48
CA VAL A 461 -10.03 32.44 -21.73
C VAL A 461 -8.62 32.29 -21.14
N ALA A 462 -8.55 32.05 -19.85
CA ALA A 462 -7.30 31.87 -19.12
C ALA A 462 -7.33 30.71 -18.12
N GLN A 463 -6.14 30.19 -17.81
CA GLN A 463 -5.92 29.22 -16.75
C GLN A 463 -5.01 29.85 -15.67
N PRO A 464 -5.57 30.44 -14.62
CA PRO A 464 -4.82 30.82 -13.43
C PRO A 464 -4.41 29.55 -12.70
N ILE A 465 -3.14 29.47 -12.30
CA ILE A 465 -2.56 28.34 -11.63
C ILE A 465 -2.21 28.70 -10.19
N MET A 466 -2.81 28.01 -9.25
CA MET A 466 -2.66 28.25 -7.83
C MET A 466 -2.48 26.96 -7.04
N PRO A 467 -1.85 26.99 -5.87
CA PRO A 467 -1.74 25.83 -5.01
C PRO A 467 -3.10 25.54 -4.35
N PHE A 468 -3.39 24.26 -4.17
CA PHE A 468 -4.54 23.78 -3.43
C PHE A 468 -4.12 22.62 -2.54
N PRO A 469 -4.59 22.52 -1.28
CA PRO A 469 -4.21 21.44 -0.41
C PRO A 469 -4.84 20.11 -0.87
N SER A 470 -4.05 19.07 -0.88
CA SER A 470 -4.48 17.71 -1.14
C SER A 470 -4.42 16.92 0.17
N LYS A 471 -5.58 16.77 0.81
CA LYS A 471 -5.70 16.09 2.11
C LYS A 471 -6.59 14.88 1.96
N GLN A 472 -6.15 13.77 2.56
CA GLN A 472 -6.94 12.54 2.62
C GLN A 472 -6.91 12.00 4.05
N SER A 473 -7.95 11.30 4.44
CA SER A 473 -8.05 10.57 5.71
C SER A 473 -8.71 9.22 5.44
N VAL A 474 -8.06 8.16 5.84
CA VAL A 474 -8.61 6.79 5.78
C VAL A 474 -8.71 6.25 7.18
N SER A 475 -9.90 5.77 7.56
CA SER A 475 -10.18 5.17 8.86
C SER A 475 -10.76 3.78 8.65
N ILE A 476 -10.16 2.76 9.26
CA ILE A 476 -10.57 1.37 9.10
C ILE A 476 -10.82 0.75 10.47
N ASP A 477 -11.99 0.16 10.63
CA ASP A 477 -12.34 -0.73 11.72
C ASP A 477 -12.35 -2.17 11.22
N TYR A 478 -11.49 -3.01 11.79
CA TYR A 478 -11.37 -4.40 11.42
C TYR A 478 -11.70 -5.32 12.59
N TYR A 479 -12.54 -6.31 12.32
CA TYR A 479 -12.97 -7.32 13.28
C TYR A 479 -12.65 -8.71 12.74
N TYR A 480 -12.10 -9.56 13.60
CA TYR A 480 -11.91 -10.97 13.30
C TYR A 480 -12.26 -11.81 14.51
N VAL A 481 -12.96 -12.90 14.27
CA VAL A 481 -13.25 -13.93 15.27
C VAL A 481 -13.06 -15.30 14.65
N SER A 482 -12.46 -16.22 15.39
CA SER A 482 -12.34 -17.61 14.98
C SER A 482 -12.55 -18.56 16.13
N THR A 483 -13.02 -19.76 15.81
CA THR A 483 -13.14 -20.87 16.73
C THR A 483 -12.65 -22.15 16.07
N LYS A 484 -11.91 -22.95 16.83
CA LYS A 484 -11.33 -24.21 16.39
C LYS A 484 -11.62 -25.28 17.44
N LEU A 485 -12.11 -26.41 16.98
CA LEU A 485 -12.26 -27.62 17.78
C LEU A 485 -11.38 -28.73 17.19
N ASP A 486 -10.61 -29.40 17.99
CA ASP A 486 -9.81 -30.54 17.55
C ASP A 486 -9.75 -31.67 18.60
N GLY A 487 -9.49 -32.89 18.13
CA GLY A 487 -9.36 -34.03 19.01
C GLY A 487 -9.04 -35.30 18.25
N LEU A 488 -8.90 -36.42 19.00
CA LEU A 488 -8.75 -37.73 18.40
C LEU A 488 -10.13 -38.28 18.01
N LEU A 489 -10.19 -39.05 16.92
CA LEU A 489 -11.37 -39.85 16.60
C LEU A 489 -11.44 -41.03 17.56
N GLY A 490 -12.53 -41.13 18.35
CA GLY A 490 -12.67 -42.05 19.46
C GLY A 490 -12.63 -43.56 19.12
N PHE A 491 -12.51 -43.91 17.85
CA PHE A 491 -12.42 -45.30 17.37
C PHE A 491 -11.02 -45.66 16.82
N THR A 492 -10.06 -44.70 16.80
CA THR A 492 -8.67 -44.91 16.37
C THR A 492 -7.71 -44.12 17.25
N ASP A 493 -6.49 -44.61 17.42
CA ASP A 493 -5.43 -43.91 18.15
C ASP A 493 -4.57 -43.04 17.25
N THR A 494 -4.71 -43.14 15.91
CA THR A 494 -3.86 -42.48 14.93
C THR A 494 -4.58 -41.40 14.15
N TRP A 495 -5.92 -41.32 14.22
CA TRP A 495 -6.70 -40.31 13.49
C TRP A 495 -7.16 -39.18 14.39
N ALA A 496 -6.87 -37.98 13.96
CA ALA A 496 -7.33 -36.74 14.57
C ALA A 496 -8.31 -36.01 13.63
N TRP A 497 -9.17 -35.21 14.21
CA TRP A 497 -10.07 -34.31 13.47
C TRP A 497 -9.91 -32.89 13.94
N GLU A 498 -10.21 -31.95 13.05
CA GLU A 498 -10.22 -30.52 13.29
C GLU A 498 -11.42 -29.88 12.58
N ALA A 499 -12.12 -28.98 13.26
CA ALA A 499 -13.20 -28.17 12.69
C ALA A 499 -12.96 -26.72 13.03
N ASN A 500 -13.03 -25.87 12.03
CA ASN A 500 -12.78 -24.44 12.17
C ASN A 500 -13.94 -23.62 11.62
N ALA A 501 -14.21 -22.48 12.25
CA ALA A 501 -15.07 -21.43 11.73
C ALA A 501 -14.45 -20.07 12.03
N SER A 502 -14.48 -19.16 11.06
CA SER A 502 -14.04 -17.79 11.27
C SER A 502 -14.90 -16.79 10.50
N TYR A 503 -14.93 -15.58 11.03
CA TYR A 503 -15.57 -14.42 10.42
C TYR A 503 -14.67 -13.21 10.56
N SER A 504 -14.58 -12.41 9.49
CA SER A 504 -13.92 -11.10 9.51
C SER A 504 -14.77 -10.05 8.82
N ARG A 505 -14.66 -8.81 9.28
CA ARG A 505 -15.27 -7.63 8.68
C ARG A 505 -14.28 -6.47 8.71
N SER A 506 -14.08 -5.85 7.56
CA SER A 506 -13.42 -4.57 7.40
C SER A 506 -14.47 -3.52 7.06
N ASP A 507 -14.47 -2.40 7.77
CA ASP A 507 -15.35 -1.25 7.56
C ASP A 507 -14.45 -0.02 7.44
N GLY A 508 -14.29 0.47 6.22
CA GLY A 508 -13.30 1.48 5.89
C GLY A 508 -13.91 2.73 5.29
N ASP A 509 -13.74 3.87 5.96
CA ASP A 509 -14.07 5.20 5.43
C ASP A 509 -12.86 5.83 4.78
N TYR A 510 -13.06 6.39 3.58
CA TYR A 510 -12.06 7.21 2.89
C TYR A 510 -12.62 8.60 2.61
N SER A 511 -11.97 9.61 3.17
CA SER A 511 -12.34 11.01 3.05
C SER A 511 -11.27 11.78 2.29
N VAL A 512 -11.69 12.63 1.36
CA VAL A 512 -10.78 13.43 0.53
C VAL A 512 -11.26 14.87 0.49
N LEU A 513 -10.34 15.82 0.64
CA LEU A 513 -10.60 17.23 0.35
C LEU A 513 -10.46 17.48 -1.15
N SER A 514 -11.55 17.78 -1.80
CA SER A 514 -11.58 17.97 -3.26
C SER A 514 -12.18 19.31 -3.65
N ILE A 515 -11.95 19.71 -4.87
CA ILE A 515 -12.54 20.90 -5.47
C ILE A 515 -13.85 20.47 -6.14
N VAL A 516 -14.94 21.10 -5.77
CA VAL A 516 -16.25 20.82 -6.36
C VAL A 516 -16.32 21.47 -7.74
N GLY A 517 -16.57 20.69 -8.78
CA GLY A 517 -16.59 21.13 -10.16
C GLY A 517 -17.61 22.24 -10.40
N SER A 518 -18.83 22.07 -9.95
CA SER A 518 -19.91 23.05 -10.05
C SER A 518 -19.65 24.38 -9.27
N ARG A 519 -18.67 24.41 -8.37
CA ARG A 519 -18.22 25.63 -7.67
C ARG A 519 -16.93 26.20 -8.23
N SER A 520 -16.23 25.45 -9.07
CA SER A 520 -14.87 25.78 -9.52
C SER A 520 -14.80 26.98 -10.44
N GLY A 521 -15.91 27.39 -11.06
CA GLY A 521 -15.90 28.39 -12.10
C GLY A 521 -15.17 27.99 -13.39
N ASP A 522 -14.78 26.73 -13.49
CA ASP A 522 -14.17 26.14 -14.67
C ASP A 522 -15.23 25.98 -15.78
N LEU A 523 -14.89 26.35 -16.99
CA LEU A 523 -15.80 26.35 -18.15
C LEU A 523 -16.19 24.93 -18.59
N ASP A 524 -15.45 23.93 -18.17
CA ASP A 524 -15.76 22.51 -18.43
C ASP A 524 -16.87 21.98 -17.52
N TYR A 525 -17.30 22.78 -16.51
CA TYR A 525 -18.36 22.43 -15.59
C TYR A 525 -19.53 23.42 -15.68
N ASP A 526 -20.75 22.94 -15.45
CA ASP A 526 -21.91 23.81 -15.34
C ASP A 526 -21.90 24.53 -13.97
N THR A 527 -21.34 25.72 -13.93
CA THR A 527 -21.13 26.47 -12.70
C THR A 527 -22.10 27.59 -12.53
N SER A 528 -22.94 27.52 -11.50
CA SER A 528 -23.81 28.61 -11.04
C SER A 528 -23.32 29.33 -9.78
N ALA A 529 -22.15 28.94 -9.27
CA ALA A 529 -21.68 29.28 -7.93
C ALA A 529 -21.08 30.69 -7.80
N PRO A 530 -20.87 31.18 -6.56
CA PRO A 530 -20.25 32.46 -6.31
C PRO A 530 -18.84 32.50 -6.88
N ARG A 531 -18.50 33.62 -7.43
CA ARG A 531 -17.34 33.81 -8.28
C ARG A 531 -16.14 34.19 -7.44
N VAL A 532 -15.08 33.42 -7.58
CA VAL A 532 -13.76 33.71 -7.00
C VAL A 532 -12.98 34.48 -8.06
N ASN A 533 -12.32 35.55 -7.63
CA ASN A 533 -11.37 36.23 -8.50
C ASN A 533 -10.03 35.50 -8.53
N TYR A 534 -9.90 34.53 -9.38
CA TYR A 534 -8.69 33.73 -9.53
C TYR A 534 -7.46 34.54 -10.04
N PHE A 535 -7.64 35.79 -10.45
CA PHE A 535 -6.54 36.70 -10.81
C PHE A 535 -6.04 37.53 -9.63
N ASP A 536 -6.62 37.40 -8.43
CA ASP A 536 -6.08 37.98 -7.21
C ASP A 536 -4.72 37.32 -6.87
N PRO A 537 -3.63 38.09 -6.79
CA PRO A 537 -2.31 37.54 -6.47
C PRO A 537 -2.26 36.71 -5.17
N ARG A 538 -3.19 36.94 -4.22
CA ARG A 538 -3.24 36.16 -2.99
C ARG A 538 -3.68 34.72 -3.22
N PHE A 539 -4.62 34.46 -4.16
CA PHE A 539 -4.98 33.10 -4.54
C PHE A 539 -3.88 32.45 -5.38
N LEU A 540 -3.35 33.17 -6.34
CA LEU A 540 -2.30 32.68 -7.23
C LEU A 540 -1.05 32.25 -6.43
N SER A 541 -0.65 33.03 -5.43
CA SER A 541 0.50 32.74 -4.57
C SER A 541 0.23 31.76 -3.42
N GLY A 542 -1.02 31.39 -3.19
CA GLY A 542 -1.43 30.57 -2.06
C GLY A 542 -1.59 31.34 -0.73
N ALA A 543 -1.42 32.66 -0.71
CA ALA A 543 -1.56 33.47 0.51
C ALA A 543 -2.99 33.50 1.07
N ALA A 544 -4.01 33.24 0.25
CA ALA A 544 -5.43 33.14 0.61
C ALA A 544 -5.98 31.71 0.40
N MET A 545 -5.18 30.68 0.65
CA MET A 545 -5.55 29.29 0.41
C MET A 545 -6.77 28.85 1.20
N ASP A 546 -6.91 29.27 2.45
CA ASP A 546 -8.08 28.92 3.27
C ASP A 546 -9.37 29.53 2.67
N GLU A 547 -9.33 30.77 2.18
CA GLU A 547 -10.45 31.42 1.48
C GLU A 547 -10.81 30.65 0.19
N LEU A 548 -9.80 30.13 -0.52
CA LEU A 548 -10.00 29.31 -1.72
C LEU A 548 -10.67 27.96 -1.38
N VAL A 549 -10.17 27.28 -0.33
CA VAL A 549 -10.76 26.03 0.16
C VAL A 549 -12.22 26.24 0.58
N ASP A 550 -12.51 27.31 1.31
CA ASP A 550 -13.90 27.63 1.73
C ASP A 550 -14.83 27.89 0.54
N ALA A 551 -14.29 28.49 -0.55
CA ALA A 551 -15.08 28.81 -1.72
C ALA A 551 -15.38 27.60 -2.61
N VAL A 552 -14.40 26.76 -2.88
CA VAL A 552 -14.49 25.69 -3.89
C VAL A 552 -14.26 24.29 -3.35
N GLY A 553 -13.72 24.16 -2.14
CA GLY A 553 -13.35 22.89 -1.54
C GLY A 553 -14.52 22.21 -0.81
N GLU A 554 -14.51 20.89 -0.75
CA GLU A 554 -15.43 20.10 0.10
C GLU A 554 -14.76 18.78 0.49
N TRP A 555 -14.92 18.41 1.78
CA TRP A 555 -14.63 17.06 2.22
C TRP A 555 -15.76 16.13 1.83
N HIS A 556 -15.43 15.06 1.13
CA HIS A 556 -16.39 14.02 0.80
C HIS A 556 -15.86 12.66 1.25
N THR A 557 -16.77 11.76 1.62
CA THR A 557 -16.43 10.46 2.18
C THR A 557 -17.17 9.36 1.44
N GLY A 558 -16.41 8.33 1.05
CA GLY A 558 -16.94 7.04 0.64
C GLY A 558 -16.63 5.99 1.70
N ASN A 559 -17.28 4.83 1.60
CA ASN A 559 -17.14 3.72 2.54
C ASN A 559 -17.02 2.39 1.80
N THR A 560 -16.14 1.52 2.27
CA THR A 560 -15.96 0.15 1.79
C THR A 560 -16.16 -0.84 2.92
N ILE A 561 -17.08 -1.77 2.75
CA ILE A 561 -17.30 -2.89 3.65
C ILE A 561 -16.84 -4.17 2.96
N TYR A 562 -16.01 -4.94 3.62
CA TYR A 562 -15.61 -6.29 3.19
C TYR A 562 -15.90 -7.29 4.31
N GLU A 563 -16.56 -8.39 3.98
CA GLU A 563 -16.89 -9.45 4.93
C GLU A 563 -16.42 -10.80 4.40
N GLN A 564 -15.92 -11.66 5.29
CA GLN A 564 -15.53 -13.02 4.95
C GLN A 564 -15.92 -13.98 6.06
N SER A 565 -16.52 -15.10 5.68
CA SER A 565 -16.82 -16.26 6.54
C SER A 565 -16.15 -17.50 5.99
N VAL A 566 -15.49 -18.28 6.85
CA VAL A 566 -14.84 -19.54 6.48
C VAL A 566 -15.29 -20.63 7.44
N VAL A 567 -15.64 -21.80 6.90
CA VAL A 567 -15.87 -23.02 7.67
C VAL A 567 -15.06 -24.12 7.05
N SER A 568 -14.26 -24.84 7.83
CA SER A 568 -13.45 -25.95 7.34
C SER A 568 -13.43 -27.14 8.31
N GLY A 569 -13.21 -28.30 7.75
CA GLY A 569 -13.02 -29.56 8.49
C GLY A 569 -11.85 -30.33 7.91
N LEU A 570 -11.04 -30.91 8.79
CA LEU A 570 -9.85 -31.66 8.44
C LEU A 570 -9.81 -32.96 9.26
N VAL A 571 -9.42 -34.05 8.63
CA VAL A 571 -9.07 -35.31 9.32
C VAL A 571 -7.66 -35.74 8.89
N THR A 572 -6.83 -36.13 9.84
CA THR A 572 -5.44 -36.53 9.63
C THR A 572 -5.14 -37.82 10.35
N GLY A 573 -4.39 -38.71 9.73
CA GLY A 573 -4.03 -39.98 10.36
C GLY A 573 -3.14 -40.88 9.50
N GLU A 574 -3.03 -42.14 9.90
CA GLU A 574 -2.26 -43.17 9.22
C GLU A 574 -3.21 -44.16 8.50
N LEU A 575 -2.96 -44.41 7.20
CA LEU A 575 -3.76 -45.32 6.41
C LEU A 575 -3.31 -46.77 6.59
N PHE A 576 -2.06 -47.08 6.32
CA PHE A 576 -1.45 -48.40 6.47
C PHE A 576 0.08 -48.27 6.51
N ASN A 577 0.72 -49.35 6.99
CA ASN A 577 2.19 -49.37 7.09
C ASN A 577 2.83 -49.80 5.76
N LEU A 578 3.75 -48.94 5.29
CA LEU A 578 4.75 -49.24 4.25
C LEU A 578 6.00 -49.84 4.90
N PRO A 579 6.93 -50.46 4.13
CA PRO A 579 8.16 -51.04 4.69
C PRO A 579 9.06 -50.05 5.47
N ALA A 580 8.94 -48.75 5.20
CA ALA A 580 9.74 -47.70 5.81
C ALA A 580 8.98 -46.88 6.86
N GLY A 581 7.72 -47.14 7.10
CA GLY A 581 6.87 -46.47 8.09
C GLY A 581 5.40 -46.31 7.62
N PRO A 582 4.55 -45.69 8.41
CA PRO A 582 3.15 -45.51 8.06
C PRO A 582 2.95 -44.52 6.88
N LEU A 583 1.97 -44.77 6.04
CA LEU A 583 1.45 -43.84 5.06
C LEU A 583 0.56 -42.80 5.76
N GLY A 584 1.06 -41.59 5.93
CA GLY A 584 0.31 -40.46 6.47
C GLY A 584 -0.71 -39.95 5.45
N ALA A 585 -1.89 -39.55 5.93
CA ALA A 585 -2.96 -39.00 5.10
C ALA A 585 -3.69 -37.87 5.81
N ALA A 586 -4.08 -36.85 5.02
CA ALA A 586 -4.96 -35.78 5.44
C ALA A 586 -6.06 -35.58 4.40
N PHE A 587 -7.30 -35.30 4.84
CA PHE A 587 -8.43 -34.98 3.98
C PHE A 587 -9.20 -33.82 4.60
N GLY A 588 -9.53 -32.82 3.78
CA GLY A 588 -10.21 -31.62 4.25
C GLY A 588 -11.27 -31.13 3.28
N LEU A 589 -12.21 -30.40 3.85
CA LEU A 589 -13.24 -29.65 3.14
C LEU A 589 -13.24 -28.23 3.66
N GLU A 590 -13.43 -27.24 2.78
CA GLU A 590 -13.55 -25.83 3.13
C GLU A 590 -14.68 -25.19 2.32
N TYR A 591 -15.46 -24.37 3.02
CA TYR A 591 -16.42 -23.47 2.40
C TYR A 591 -16.09 -22.03 2.84
N ARG A 592 -16.04 -21.12 1.88
CA ARG A 592 -15.81 -19.71 2.13
C ARG A 592 -16.82 -18.86 1.37
N HIS A 593 -17.40 -17.90 2.09
CA HIS A 593 -18.22 -16.81 1.52
C HIS A 593 -17.54 -15.50 1.80
N TYR A 594 -17.50 -14.62 0.82
CA TYR A 594 -16.98 -13.27 0.97
C TYR A 594 -17.74 -12.29 0.09
N SER A 595 -17.85 -11.04 0.58
CA SER A 595 -18.62 -9.98 -0.08
C SER A 595 -17.92 -8.63 0.10
N MET A 596 -18.16 -7.74 -0.84
CA MET A 596 -17.69 -6.37 -0.82
C MET A 596 -18.81 -5.42 -1.22
N ASP A 597 -18.88 -4.26 -0.56
CA ASP A 597 -19.77 -3.15 -0.86
C ASP A 597 -18.99 -1.83 -0.72
N ASP A 598 -18.60 -1.24 -1.84
CA ASP A 598 -17.92 0.06 -1.91
C ASP A 598 -18.87 1.10 -2.43
N GLN A 599 -19.14 2.12 -1.61
CA GLN A 599 -20.02 3.22 -1.84
C GLN A 599 -19.21 4.51 -1.96
N PRO A 600 -18.91 4.99 -3.18
CA PRO A 600 -18.26 6.28 -3.37
C PRO A 600 -19.16 7.42 -2.88
N SER A 601 -18.56 8.57 -2.58
CA SER A 601 -19.32 9.76 -2.20
C SER A 601 -20.27 10.20 -3.33
N THR A 602 -21.31 10.96 -2.98
CA THR A 602 -22.25 11.49 -3.96
C THR A 602 -21.58 12.43 -4.97
N LEU A 603 -20.59 13.22 -4.55
CA LEU A 603 -19.81 14.09 -5.42
C LEU A 603 -18.99 13.28 -6.43
N GLU A 604 -18.35 12.23 -5.95
CA GLU A 604 -17.56 11.34 -6.81
C GLU A 604 -18.45 10.56 -7.79
N ALA A 605 -19.58 10.02 -7.29
CA ALA A 605 -20.52 9.29 -8.12
C ALA A 605 -21.20 10.17 -9.19
N SER A 606 -21.41 11.45 -8.92
CA SER A 606 -21.97 12.40 -9.89
C SER A 606 -20.93 12.97 -10.86
N GLY A 607 -19.62 12.80 -10.60
CA GLY A 607 -18.53 13.40 -11.38
C GLY A 607 -18.37 14.90 -11.12
N ASP A 608 -18.94 15.44 -10.03
CA ASP A 608 -18.83 16.86 -9.69
C ASP A 608 -17.56 17.20 -8.88
N LEU A 609 -16.44 16.63 -9.31
CA LEU A 609 -15.12 16.86 -8.71
C LEU A 609 -14.14 17.32 -9.78
N TRP A 610 -13.61 18.53 -9.62
CA TRP A 610 -12.68 19.11 -10.57
C TRP A 610 -11.36 18.30 -10.65
N GLY A 611 -11.01 17.90 -11.88
CA GLY A 611 -9.76 17.19 -12.16
C GLY A 611 -9.64 15.82 -11.48
N GLN A 612 -10.78 15.21 -11.13
CA GLN A 612 -10.84 13.87 -10.57
C GLN A 612 -11.77 12.95 -11.37
N SER A 613 -11.57 11.65 -11.21
CA SER A 613 -12.40 10.62 -11.82
C SER A 613 -13.73 10.49 -11.08
N SER A 614 -14.78 10.09 -11.79
CA SER A 614 -16.01 9.60 -11.19
C SER A 614 -15.89 8.10 -10.89
N ALA A 615 -16.56 7.64 -9.86
CA ALA A 615 -16.64 6.22 -9.50
C ALA A 615 -18.10 5.82 -9.28
N GLN A 616 -18.44 4.61 -9.72
CA GLN A 616 -19.72 3.98 -9.44
C GLN A 616 -19.59 3.00 -8.28
N VAL A 617 -20.74 2.59 -7.72
CA VAL A 617 -20.79 1.59 -6.66
C VAL A 617 -20.15 0.29 -7.13
N THR A 618 -19.21 -0.24 -6.33
CA THR A 618 -18.60 -1.55 -6.54
C THR A 618 -19.16 -2.54 -5.52
N LYS A 619 -19.94 -3.52 -5.97
CA LYS A 619 -20.61 -4.46 -5.07
C LYS A 619 -20.70 -5.85 -5.68
N GLY A 620 -20.32 -6.85 -4.88
CA GLY A 620 -20.41 -8.23 -5.27
C GLY A 620 -20.09 -9.20 -4.13
N SER A 621 -20.32 -10.48 -4.39
CA SER A 621 -19.99 -11.56 -3.48
C SER A 621 -19.58 -12.79 -4.26
N ASP A 622 -18.85 -13.69 -3.61
CA ASP A 622 -18.49 -14.98 -4.16
C ASP A 622 -18.54 -16.07 -3.10
N ASN A 623 -18.73 -17.30 -3.52
CA ASN A 623 -18.66 -18.50 -2.71
C ASN A 623 -17.64 -19.45 -3.31
N VAL A 624 -16.93 -20.15 -2.48
CA VAL A 624 -16.04 -21.22 -2.93
C VAL A 624 -16.22 -22.46 -2.06
N MET A 625 -16.28 -23.61 -2.72
CA MET A 625 -16.23 -24.92 -2.10
C MET A 625 -14.95 -25.62 -2.52
N GLU A 626 -14.20 -26.14 -1.56
CA GLU A 626 -12.92 -26.76 -1.81
C GLU A 626 -12.81 -28.10 -1.09
N ALA A 627 -12.17 -29.09 -1.77
CA ALA A 627 -11.82 -30.37 -1.20
C ALA A 627 -10.33 -30.63 -1.38
N LEU A 628 -9.65 -31.06 -0.35
CA LEU A 628 -8.22 -31.26 -0.36
C LEU A 628 -7.80 -32.61 0.20
N MET A 629 -6.67 -33.10 -0.28
CA MET A 629 -5.98 -34.26 0.26
C MET A 629 -4.48 -34.09 0.26
N GLU A 630 -3.83 -34.69 1.26
CA GLU A 630 -2.37 -34.83 1.32
C GLU A 630 -2.02 -36.25 1.73
N LEU A 631 -0.99 -36.82 1.07
CA LEU A 631 -0.44 -38.14 1.38
C LEU A 631 1.07 -38.02 1.57
N GLU A 632 1.61 -38.71 2.56
CA GLU A 632 3.04 -38.82 2.81
C GLU A 632 3.48 -40.26 2.93
N ALA A 633 4.38 -40.67 2.07
CA ALA A 633 4.90 -42.02 1.96
C ALA A 633 6.39 -42.07 2.33
N PRO A 634 6.81 -42.60 3.48
CA PRO A 634 8.18 -42.96 3.73
C PRO A 634 8.52 -44.22 2.88
N LEU A 635 9.48 -44.08 1.95
CA LEU A 635 9.82 -45.12 0.98
C LEU A 635 11.02 -45.95 1.40
N ILE A 636 12.05 -45.29 1.93
CA ILE A 636 13.32 -45.93 2.33
C ILE A 636 13.79 -45.28 3.65
N VAL A 637 14.29 -46.15 4.55
CA VAL A 637 14.85 -45.70 5.83
C VAL A 637 16.09 -46.55 6.18
N GLY A 638 17.14 -45.97 6.72
CA GLY A 638 18.32 -46.64 7.29
C GLY A 638 19.14 -47.45 6.28
N LYS A 639 19.19 -47.03 5.00
CA LYS A 639 20.06 -47.63 3.97
C LYS A 639 21.26 -46.74 3.65
N PRO A 640 22.39 -47.31 3.24
CA PRO A 640 23.56 -46.51 2.86
C PRO A 640 23.19 -45.50 1.74
N GLY A 641 23.42 -44.20 1.99
CA GLY A 641 23.03 -43.11 1.10
C GLY A 641 21.55 -42.74 1.10
N PHE A 642 20.75 -43.42 1.91
CA PHE A 642 19.33 -43.18 2.12
C PHE A 642 19.03 -43.31 3.63
N GLU A 643 19.46 -42.33 4.41
CA GLU A 643 19.07 -42.23 5.83
C GLU A 643 17.54 -42.21 5.95
N SER A 644 16.90 -41.36 5.13
CA SER A 644 15.48 -41.42 4.85
C SER A 644 15.14 -40.94 3.45
N LEU A 645 14.12 -41.48 2.83
CA LEU A 645 13.52 -41.00 1.59
C LEU A 645 12.00 -40.98 1.76
N THR A 646 11.43 -39.80 1.73
CA THR A 646 9.98 -39.59 1.85
C THR A 646 9.46 -38.82 0.63
N VAL A 647 8.34 -39.23 0.11
CA VAL A 647 7.61 -38.54 -0.95
C VAL A 647 6.27 -38.06 -0.40
N ASN A 648 5.91 -36.84 -0.69
CA ASN A 648 4.59 -36.33 -0.39
C ASN A 648 3.87 -35.85 -1.63
N GLY A 649 2.56 -35.96 -1.65
CA GLY A 649 1.70 -35.44 -2.70
C GLY A 649 0.46 -34.80 -2.11
N SER A 650 0.04 -33.67 -2.67
CA SER A 650 -1.20 -33.01 -2.28
C SER A 650 -1.99 -32.59 -3.52
N ALA A 651 -3.31 -32.55 -3.38
CA ALA A 651 -4.21 -32.07 -4.41
C ALA A 651 -5.37 -31.33 -3.77
N ARG A 652 -5.86 -30.28 -4.42
CA ARG A 652 -7.04 -29.51 -4.05
C ARG A 652 -7.92 -29.33 -5.26
N TRP A 653 -9.17 -29.64 -5.13
CA TRP A 653 -10.25 -29.31 -6.03
C TRP A 653 -10.97 -28.07 -5.50
N PHE A 654 -11.40 -27.17 -6.36
CA PHE A 654 -12.10 -25.95 -6.00
C PHE A 654 -13.17 -25.60 -7.04
N ASP A 655 -14.23 -24.93 -6.56
CA ASP A 655 -15.37 -24.49 -7.34
C ASP A 655 -15.82 -23.11 -6.82
N TYR A 656 -15.74 -22.09 -7.67
CA TYR A 656 -16.08 -20.68 -7.37
C TYR A 656 -17.34 -20.32 -8.14
N ASP A 657 -18.29 -19.65 -7.49
CA ASP A 657 -19.53 -19.20 -8.16
C ASP A 657 -19.23 -18.16 -9.26
N SER A 658 -18.17 -17.38 -9.12
CA SER A 658 -17.78 -16.33 -10.08
C SER A 658 -17.07 -16.83 -11.33
N VAL A 659 -16.68 -18.11 -11.38
CA VAL A 659 -15.91 -18.69 -12.48
C VAL A 659 -16.63 -19.93 -13.00
N ASP A 660 -16.78 -20.03 -14.32
CA ASP A 660 -17.41 -21.18 -14.95
C ASP A 660 -16.57 -22.45 -14.78
N GLY A 661 -17.13 -23.42 -14.07
CA GLY A 661 -16.54 -24.74 -13.88
C GLY A 661 -15.55 -24.84 -12.73
N SER A 662 -15.33 -26.05 -12.26
CA SER A 662 -14.36 -26.37 -11.21
C SER A 662 -13.00 -26.71 -11.81
N ASP A 663 -11.93 -26.51 -11.03
CA ASP A 663 -10.55 -26.86 -11.41
C ASP A 663 -9.80 -27.49 -10.23
N SER A 664 -8.55 -27.87 -10.44
CA SER A 664 -7.73 -28.50 -9.41
C SER A 664 -6.25 -28.15 -9.53
N VAL A 665 -5.59 -28.11 -8.39
CA VAL A 665 -4.14 -27.94 -8.29
C VAL A 665 -3.53 -29.08 -7.50
N TRP A 666 -2.25 -29.33 -7.76
CA TRP A 666 -1.52 -30.43 -7.14
C TRP A 666 -0.07 -30.05 -6.84
N LYS A 667 0.55 -30.78 -5.93
CA LYS A 667 1.96 -30.65 -5.59
C LYS A 667 2.56 -32.01 -5.26
N LEU A 668 3.76 -32.27 -5.74
CA LEU A 668 4.60 -33.41 -5.37
C LEU A 668 5.88 -32.89 -4.72
N GLY A 669 6.29 -33.53 -3.65
CA GLY A 669 7.49 -33.21 -2.90
C GLY A 669 8.34 -34.44 -2.65
N LEU A 670 9.64 -34.27 -2.67
CA LEU A 670 10.66 -35.25 -2.33
C LEU A 670 11.52 -34.72 -1.19
N ASN A 671 11.75 -35.55 -0.20
CA ASN A 671 12.65 -35.29 0.91
C ASN A 671 13.60 -36.46 1.05
N TRP A 672 14.85 -36.24 0.70
CA TRP A 672 15.92 -37.25 0.71
C TRP A 672 17.02 -36.84 1.66
N GLN A 673 17.04 -37.45 2.83
CA GLN A 673 18.18 -37.39 3.77
C GLN A 673 19.23 -38.38 3.30
N VAL A 674 20.29 -37.89 2.64
CA VAL A 674 21.33 -38.73 2.07
C VAL A 674 22.19 -39.34 3.14
N VAL A 675 22.61 -38.51 4.09
CA VAL A 675 23.33 -38.80 5.32
C VAL A 675 22.83 -37.83 6.41
N PRO A 676 23.09 -38.07 7.71
CA PRO A 676 22.58 -37.20 8.77
C PRO A 676 22.91 -35.71 8.63
N THR A 677 23.95 -35.37 7.88
CA THR A 677 24.44 -33.99 7.67
C THR A 677 24.07 -33.39 6.33
N MET A 678 23.41 -34.14 5.44
CA MET A 678 23.10 -33.68 4.08
C MET A 678 21.72 -34.15 3.63
N LYS A 679 20.90 -33.22 3.23
CA LYS A 679 19.54 -33.41 2.76
C LYS A 679 19.31 -32.73 1.42
N ILE A 680 18.59 -33.40 0.54
CA ILE A 680 18.09 -32.89 -0.72
C ILE A 680 16.56 -32.81 -0.62
N ARG A 681 15.98 -31.71 -1.01
CA ARG A 681 14.55 -31.51 -1.11
C ARG A 681 14.18 -31.01 -2.50
N ALA A 682 13.04 -31.43 -3.00
CA ALA A 682 12.52 -30.94 -4.27
C ALA A 682 11.00 -30.90 -4.25
N THR A 683 10.42 -29.89 -4.87
CA THR A 683 8.97 -29.80 -5.06
C THR A 683 8.65 -29.41 -6.49
N ARG A 684 7.52 -29.87 -6.99
CA ARG A 684 6.91 -29.40 -8.22
C ARG A 684 5.40 -29.45 -8.08
N GLY A 685 4.74 -28.36 -8.47
CA GLY A 685 3.29 -28.27 -8.36
C GLY A 685 2.70 -27.13 -9.13
N THR A 686 1.38 -27.02 -9.04
CA THR A 686 0.58 -25.91 -9.56
C THR A 686 -0.05 -25.17 -8.39
N SER A 687 -0.28 -23.88 -8.59
CA SER A 687 -1.03 -23.03 -7.68
C SER A 687 -1.97 -22.15 -8.48
N PHE A 688 -2.92 -21.50 -7.82
CA PHE A 688 -3.89 -20.63 -8.47
C PHE A 688 -4.21 -19.43 -7.60
N ARG A 689 -4.73 -18.38 -8.25
CA ARG A 689 -5.38 -17.23 -7.61
C ARG A 689 -6.73 -16.99 -8.31
N ALA A 690 -7.80 -16.98 -7.55
CA ALA A 690 -9.10 -16.57 -8.06
C ALA A 690 -9.14 -15.04 -8.25
N PRO A 691 -9.94 -14.52 -9.20
CA PRO A 691 -10.17 -13.08 -9.30
C PRO A 691 -10.73 -12.50 -7.99
N GLY A 692 -10.22 -11.35 -7.55
CA GLY A 692 -10.75 -10.66 -6.38
C GLY A 692 -12.07 -9.94 -6.68
N LEU A 693 -12.88 -9.67 -5.64
CA LEU A 693 -14.20 -9.02 -5.81
C LEU A 693 -14.11 -7.65 -6.48
N TYR A 694 -13.05 -6.89 -6.20
CA TYR A 694 -12.83 -5.61 -6.86
C TYR A 694 -12.50 -5.79 -8.35
N GLU A 695 -11.74 -6.82 -8.70
CA GLU A 695 -11.42 -7.15 -10.10
C GLU A 695 -12.66 -7.64 -10.86
N LEU A 696 -13.57 -8.36 -10.18
CA LEU A 696 -14.80 -8.87 -10.78
C LEU A 696 -15.87 -7.79 -10.94
N TYR A 697 -16.10 -7.00 -9.89
CA TYR A 697 -17.32 -6.19 -9.77
C TYR A 697 -17.07 -4.69 -9.75
N LEU A 698 -15.85 -4.22 -10.08
CA LEU A 698 -15.53 -2.80 -10.14
C LEU A 698 -16.61 -2.05 -10.92
N GLY A 699 -17.26 -1.11 -10.24
CA GLY A 699 -18.15 -0.14 -10.89
C GLY A 699 -17.33 0.75 -11.84
N ASN A 700 -17.98 1.30 -12.87
CA ASN A 700 -17.26 2.13 -13.83
C ASN A 700 -16.49 3.26 -13.11
N LEU A 701 -15.18 3.21 -13.26
CA LEU A 701 -14.24 4.22 -12.77
C LEU A 701 -13.73 4.98 -13.99
N THR A 702 -13.89 6.30 -14.00
CA THR A 702 -13.33 7.11 -15.08
C THR A 702 -11.91 7.54 -14.76
N GLY A 703 -11.14 7.84 -15.79
CA GLY A 703 -9.80 8.37 -15.71
C GLY A 703 -9.48 9.20 -16.94
N PHE A 704 -8.29 9.73 -17.01
CA PHE A 704 -7.86 10.58 -18.11
C PHE A 704 -6.52 10.12 -18.67
N ALA A 705 -6.37 10.18 -19.98
CA ALA A 705 -5.11 9.89 -20.66
C ALA A 705 -4.78 10.98 -21.67
N SER A 706 -3.54 11.40 -21.69
CA SER A 706 -3.04 12.28 -22.76
C SER A 706 -2.94 11.46 -24.06
N GLN A 707 -3.76 11.80 -25.03
CA GLN A 707 -3.71 11.15 -26.34
C GLN A 707 -2.31 11.25 -26.96
N ILE A 708 -1.68 12.41 -26.86
CA ILE A 708 -0.34 12.67 -27.42
C ILE A 708 0.72 11.68 -26.89
N SER A 709 0.53 11.22 -25.66
CA SER A 709 1.49 10.32 -25.01
C SER A 709 1.28 8.83 -25.33
N VAL A 710 0.06 8.43 -25.74
CA VAL A 710 -0.32 7.01 -25.82
C VAL A 710 -0.74 6.55 -27.22
N ASP A 711 -1.09 7.49 -28.12
CA ASP A 711 -1.65 7.16 -29.43
C ASP A 711 -0.53 6.95 -30.49
N PRO A 712 -0.36 5.74 -31.01
CA PRO A 712 0.66 5.45 -32.03
C PRO A 712 0.39 6.13 -33.37
N CYS A 713 -0.82 6.69 -33.59
CA CYS A 713 -1.15 7.44 -34.78
C CYS A 713 -0.73 8.92 -34.73
N ILE A 714 -0.12 9.39 -33.65
CA ILE A 714 0.52 10.70 -33.62
C ILE A 714 1.75 10.68 -34.53
N LEU A 715 1.79 11.62 -35.50
CA LEU A 715 2.86 11.75 -36.50
C LEU A 715 3.22 10.39 -37.14
N TRP A 716 2.21 9.57 -37.38
CA TRP A 716 2.43 8.22 -37.86
C TRP A 716 3.18 8.12 -39.20
N GLY A 717 3.20 9.20 -39.98
CA GLY A 717 4.01 9.27 -41.20
C GLY A 717 5.50 9.04 -40.97
N GLU A 718 5.98 9.37 -39.76
CA GLU A 718 7.37 9.20 -39.34
C GLU A 718 7.61 7.88 -38.56
N SER A 719 6.57 7.09 -38.31
CA SER A 719 6.66 5.84 -37.56
C SER A 719 7.52 4.79 -38.30
N ASN A 720 8.39 4.11 -37.55
CA ASN A 720 9.18 2.98 -38.07
C ASN A 720 8.37 1.67 -38.14
N ASN A 721 7.15 1.62 -37.66
CA ASN A 721 6.28 0.45 -37.69
C ASN A 721 5.36 0.49 -38.92
N ASP A 722 5.57 -0.43 -39.85
CA ASP A 722 4.80 -0.54 -41.09
C ASP A 722 3.30 -0.75 -40.84
N PHE A 723 2.96 -1.52 -39.82
CA PHE A 723 1.55 -1.75 -39.44
C PHE A 723 0.89 -0.49 -38.93
N VAL A 724 1.56 0.29 -38.08
CA VAL A 724 1.05 1.58 -37.63
C VAL A 724 0.77 2.49 -38.81
N ARG A 725 1.72 2.63 -39.75
CA ARG A 725 1.50 3.46 -40.93
C ARG A 725 0.31 3.00 -41.77
N ALA A 726 0.22 1.70 -42.01
CA ALA A 726 -0.88 1.14 -42.81
C ALA A 726 -2.24 1.31 -42.11
N ASN A 727 -2.31 1.00 -40.81
CA ASN A 727 -3.56 0.95 -40.07
C ASN A 727 -4.08 2.36 -39.72
N CYS A 728 -3.22 3.32 -39.35
CA CYS A 728 -3.61 4.72 -39.14
C CYS A 728 -4.08 5.36 -40.46
N ALA A 729 -3.42 5.05 -41.60
CA ALA A 729 -3.89 5.47 -42.91
C ALA A 729 -5.27 4.87 -43.25
N ALA A 730 -5.49 3.57 -42.96
CA ALA A 730 -6.75 2.88 -43.18
C ALA A 730 -7.88 3.47 -42.28
N ALA A 731 -7.55 3.96 -41.11
CA ALA A 731 -8.46 4.70 -40.22
C ALA A 731 -8.78 6.13 -40.70
N GLY A 732 -8.15 6.60 -41.78
CA GLY A 732 -8.32 7.93 -42.33
C GLY A 732 -7.66 9.07 -41.58
N ILE A 733 -6.74 8.75 -40.65
CA ILE A 733 -6.00 9.72 -39.85
C ILE A 733 -4.90 10.37 -40.71
N PRO A 734 -4.75 11.74 -40.69
CA PRO A 734 -3.68 12.40 -41.43
C PRO A 734 -2.28 11.94 -40.95
N ASN A 735 -1.32 11.87 -41.89
CA ASN A 735 0.02 11.36 -41.58
C ASN A 735 0.83 12.29 -40.68
N ASP A 736 0.45 13.53 -40.55
CA ASP A 736 1.00 14.60 -39.74
C ASP A 736 0.11 14.97 -38.54
N TYR A 737 -0.84 14.12 -38.21
CA TYR A 737 -1.73 14.30 -37.05
C TYR A 737 -0.91 14.42 -35.77
N ASN A 738 -1.05 15.51 -35.05
CA ASN A 738 -0.28 15.83 -33.84
C ASN A 738 -1.06 15.67 -32.53
N GLY A 739 -2.29 15.15 -32.60
CA GLY A 739 -3.14 14.86 -31.45
C GLY A 739 -4.01 16.04 -31.00
N ALA A 740 -4.93 15.76 -30.09
CA ALA A 740 -5.73 16.75 -29.40
C ALA A 740 -5.03 17.24 -28.12
N PRO A 741 -5.14 18.53 -27.76
CA PRO A 741 -4.51 19.07 -26.56
C PRO A 741 -5.18 18.59 -25.27
N SER A 742 -6.47 18.22 -25.32
CA SER A 742 -7.22 17.74 -24.16
C SER A 742 -6.99 16.25 -23.89
N SER A 743 -7.17 15.83 -22.65
CA SER A 743 -7.10 14.43 -22.25
C SER A 743 -8.28 13.62 -22.77
N ALA A 744 -8.06 12.39 -23.18
CA ALA A 744 -9.11 11.44 -23.50
C ALA A 744 -9.68 10.81 -22.22
N LEU A 745 -10.99 10.55 -22.21
CA LEU A 745 -11.66 9.83 -21.13
C LEU A 745 -11.28 8.34 -21.19
N VAL A 746 -10.92 7.78 -20.04
CA VAL A 746 -10.68 6.35 -19.85
C VAL A 746 -11.76 5.80 -18.91
N VAL A 747 -12.33 4.66 -19.24
CA VAL A 747 -13.30 3.98 -18.37
C VAL A 747 -12.76 2.60 -18.04
N SER A 748 -12.66 2.30 -16.74
CA SER A 748 -12.29 0.99 -16.22
C SER A 748 -13.49 0.35 -15.53
N GLY A 749 -13.71 -0.94 -15.73
CA GLY A 749 -14.81 -1.69 -15.13
C GLY A 749 -14.38 -3.08 -14.72
N GLY A 750 -15.26 -3.78 -14.00
CA GLY A 750 -15.02 -5.14 -13.53
C GLY A 750 -15.10 -6.17 -14.67
N GLY A 751 -14.44 -7.31 -14.45
CA GLY A 751 -14.32 -8.41 -15.41
C GLY A 751 -15.19 -9.63 -15.11
N ALA A 752 -16.32 -9.47 -14.40
CA ALA A 752 -17.24 -10.58 -14.11
C ALA A 752 -17.72 -11.27 -15.41
N GLY A 753 -17.64 -12.59 -15.44
CA GLY A 753 -18.01 -13.40 -16.61
C GLY A 753 -16.94 -13.44 -17.70
N VAL A 754 -15.79 -12.76 -17.52
CA VAL A 754 -14.66 -12.76 -18.49
C VAL A 754 -13.36 -13.24 -17.84
N LEU A 755 -13.12 -12.85 -16.57
CA LEU A 755 -11.90 -13.23 -15.86
C LEU A 755 -11.90 -14.72 -15.52
N VAL A 756 -10.74 -15.32 -15.67
CA VAL A 756 -10.45 -16.69 -15.26
C VAL A 756 -9.39 -16.68 -14.16
N PRO A 757 -9.29 -17.74 -13.32
CA PRO A 757 -8.24 -17.83 -12.32
C PRO A 757 -6.84 -17.76 -12.93
N GLU A 758 -5.93 -17.02 -12.30
CA GLU A 758 -4.51 -17.15 -12.61
C GLU A 758 -4.02 -18.53 -12.21
N THR A 759 -3.22 -19.13 -13.04
CA THR A 759 -2.57 -20.42 -12.75
C THR A 759 -1.06 -20.27 -12.71
N SER A 760 -0.41 -21.00 -11.82
CA SER A 760 1.04 -21.01 -11.78
C SER A 760 1.60 -22.42 -11.72
N ARG A 761 2.85 -22.54 -12.19
CA ARG A 761 3.67 -23.72 -12.02
C ARG A 761 4.95 -23.35 -11.28
N ALA A 762 5.21 -24.02 -10.17
CA ALA A 762 6.41 -23.81 -9.37
C ALA A 762 7.26 -25.08 -9.34
N THR A 763 8.59 -24.91 -9.40
CA THR A 763 9.57 -25.97 -9.17
C THR A 763 10.62 -25.43 -8.22
N THR A 764 10.89 -26.16 -7.13
CA THR A 764 11.99 -25.82 -6.22
C THR A 764 12.89 -27.04 -6.00
N VAL A 765 14.21 -26.81 -5.90
CA VAL A 765 15.20 -27.84 -5.55
C VAL A 765 16.17 -27.25 -4.55
N GLY A 766 16.34 -27.91 -3.40
CA GLY A 766 17.16 -27.43 -2.30
C GLY A 766 18.15 -28.45 -1.78
N LEU A 767 19.29 -27.95 -1.34
CA LEU A 767 20.33 -28.67 -0.62
C LEU A 767 20.44 -28.07 0.77
N VAL A 768 20.34 -28.91 1.83
CA VAL A 768 20.54 -28.51 3.21
C VAL A 768 21.74 -29.26 3.78
N LEU A 769 22.67 -28.51 4.38
CA LEU A 769 23.86 -29.05 5.01
C LEU A 769 23.88 -28.64 6.48
N THR A 770 24.00 -29.61 7.37
CA THR A 770 24.06 -29.43 8.83
C THR A 770 25.24 -30.22 9.40
N PRO A 771 26.50 -29.72 9.21
CA PRO A 771 27.68 -30.45 9.64
C PRO A 771 27.73 -30.58 11.18
N THR A 772 28.08 -31.78 11.67
CA THR A 772 28.10 -32.09 13.13
C THR A 772 29.28 -31.42 13.88
N TRP A 773 30.27 -30.94 13.18
CA TRP A 773 31.46 -30.30 13.73
C TRP A 773 31.29 -28.77 13.96
N SER A 774 30.16 -28.23 13.57
CA SER A 774 29.91 -26.78 13.64
C SER A 774 28.41 -26.53 13.87
N ASN A 775 28.06 -25.42 14.51
CA ASN A 775 26.69 -24.94 14.64
C ASN A 775 26.17 -24.24 13.34
N LEU A 776 26.92 -24.38 12.23
CA LEU A 776 26.54 -23.83 10.95
C LEU A 776 25.50 -24.72 10.28
N SER A 777 24.42 -24.13 9.79
CA SER A 777 23.51 -24.73 8.82
C SER A 777 23.49 -23.92 7.53
N VAL A 778 23.49 -24.60 6.39
CA VAL A 778 23.45 -23.97 5.06
C VAL A 778 22.29 -24.58 4.28
N ALA A 779 21.42 -23.73 3.78
CA ALA A 779 20.38 -24.10 2.83
C ALA A 779 20.58 -23.32 1.53
N LEU A 780 20.57 -24.04 0.40
CA LEU A 780 20.65 -23.47 -0.93
C LEU A 780 19.46 -23.97 -1.73
N ASP A 781 18.58 -23.08 -2.13
CA ASP A 781 17.36 -23.43 -2.85
C ASP A 781 17.34 -22.71 -4.20
N TYR A 782 17.13 -23.46 -5.26
CA TYR A 782 16.77 -22.99 -6.60
C TYR A 782 15.26 -23.00 -6.72
N PHE A 783 14.69 -21.97 -7.36
CA PHE A 783 13.27 -21.89 -7.65
C PHE A 783 13.01 -21.37 -9.07
N ASP A 784 11.91 -21.81 -9.65
CA ASP A 784 11.41 -21.41 -10.95
C ASP A 784 9.88 -21.32 -10.89
N TYR A 785 9.32 -20.15 -11.29
CA TYR A 785 7.89 -19.86 -11.29
C TYR A 785 7.44 -19.39 -12.66
N GLU A 786 6.35 -19.96 -13.13
CA GLU A 786 5.65 -19.51 -14.33
C GLU A 786 4.21 -19.22 -13.96
N ILE A 787 3.73 -17.98 -14.21
CA ILE A 787 2.34 -17.56 -13.98
C ILE A 787 1.70 -17.34 -15.33
N ARG A 788 0.48 -17.85 -15.51
CA ARG A 788 -0.34 -17.73 -16.72
C ARG A 788 -1.67 -17.10 -16.37
N ASP A 789 -2.30 -16.50 -17.38
CA ASP A 789 -3.60 -15.85 -17.28
C ASP A 789 -3.62 -14.77 -16.17
N GLN A 790 -2.51 -14.02 -16.06
CA GLN A 790 -2.33 -12.98 -15.06
C GLN A 790 -3.41 -11.91 -15.22
N ILE A 791 -4.16 -11.68 -14.15
CA ILE A 791 -5.18 -10.64 -14.08
C ILE A 791 -4.50 -9.27 -13.99
N GLY A 792 -4.92 -8.35 -14.84
CA GLY A 792 -4.42 -6.99 -14.88
C GLY A 792 -5.24 -6.15 -15.84
N GLN A 793 -5.15 -4.83 -15.70
CA GLN A 793 -5.76 -3.92 -16.65
C GLN A 793 -4.83 -3.67 -17.84
N LEU A 794 -5.42 -3.68 -19.04
CA LEU A 794 -4.73 -3.20 -20.22
C LEU A 794 -4.59 -1.67 -20.14
N ASN A 795 -3.37 -1.18 -20.24
CA ASN A 795 -3.16 0.26 -20.33
C ASN A 795 -3.48 0.79 -21.74
N ASN A 796 -3.73 2.08 -21.83
CA ASN A 796 -4.16 2.74 -23.06
C ASN A 796 -3.17 2.56 -24.21
N SER A 797 -1.86 2.61 -23.94
CA SER A 797 -0.81 2.35 -24.97
C SER A 797 -0.86 0.92 -25.50
N SER A 798 -1.17 -0.06 -24.65
CA SER A 798 -1.32 -1.45 -25.07
C SER A 798 -2.56 -1.66 -25.93
N ILE A 799 -3.67 -1.00 -25.58
CA ILE A 799 -4.91 -1.07 -26.36
C ILE A 799 -4.69 -0.45 -27.76
N LEU A 800 -4.25 0.81 -27.79
CA LEU A 800 -4.02 1.51 -29.06
C LEU A 800 -2.89 0.89 -29.89
N GLY A 801 -1.80 0.50 -29.22
CA GLY A 801 -0.70 -0.22 -29.87
C GLY A 801 -1.09 -1.60 -30.41
N GLY A 802 -1.95 -2.32 -29.69
CA GLY A 802 -2.52 -3.59 -30.14
C GLY A 802 -3.43 -3.45 -31.34
N CYS A 803 -4.25 -2.39 -31.39
CA CYS A 803 -5.10 -2.08 -32.52
C CYS A 803 -4.27 -1.68 -33.77
N TYR A 804 -3.46 -0.64 -33.65
CA TYR A 804 -2.76 -0.05 -34.82
C TYR A 804 -1.42 -0.72 -35.15
N GLY A 805 -0.74 -1.36 -34.20
CA GLY A 805 0.54 -2.02 -34.39
C GLY A 805 0.43 -3.48 -34.87
N SER A 806 -0.76 -4.01 -35.08
CA SER A 806 -1.01 -5.41 -35.43
C SER A 806 -1.03 -5.62 -36.94
N PRO A 807 -0.58 -6.81 -37.44
CA PRO A 807 -0.74 -7.21 -38.83
C PRO A 807 -2.22 -7.41 -39.25
N VAL A 808 -3.12 -7.57 -38.27
CA VAL A 808 -4.56 -7.71 -38.51
C VAL A 808 -5.24 -6.42 -38.02
N TYR A 809 -5.93 -5.74 -38.93
CA TYR A 809 -6.67 -4.50 -38.62
C TYR A 809 -8.01 -4.49 -39.40
N PRO A 810 -9.15 -4.10 -38.77
CA PRO A 810 -9.32 -3.95 -37.32
C PRO A 810 -9.25 -5.29 -36.58
N ASN A 811 -9.02 -5.26 -35.26
CA ASN A 811 -8.95 -6.42 -34.39
C ASN A 811 -9.65 -6.12 -33.06
N ALA A 812 -9.73 -7.08 -32.14
CA ALA A 812 -10.42 -6.95 -30.87
C ALA A 812 -9.95 -5.77 -29.99
N PHE A 813 -8.69 -5.33 -30.11
CA PHE A 813 -8.24 -4.14 -29.39
C PHE A 813 -8.89 -2.85 -29.91
N CYS A 814 -9.30 -2.82 -31.21
CA CYS A 814 -9.94 -1.66 -31.79
C CYS A 814 -11.38 -1.45 -31.29
N ASP A 815 -11.99 -2.51 -30.74
CA ASP A 815 -13.33 -2.45 -30.15
C ASP A 815 -13.32 -1.91 -28.71
N LEU A 816 -12.14 -1.65 -28.14
CA LEU A 816 -11.95 -1.20 -26.76
C LEU A 816 -11.86 0.33 -26.63
N PHE A 817 -11.98 1.08 -27.71
CA PHE A 817 -11.98 2.54 -27.67
C PHE A 817 -12.79 3.12 -28.82
N ASP A 818 -13.28 4.31 -28.61
CA ASP A 818 -13.94 5.15 -29.62
C ASP A 818 -13.01 6.29 -30.02
N ARG A 819 -13.04 6.66 -31.27
CA ARG A 819 -12.28 7.79 -31.81
C ARG A 819 -13.24 8.80 -32.44
N ASN A 820 -13.03 10.06 -32.16
CA ASN A 820 -13.78 11.12 -32.80
C ASN A 820 -13.63 11.04 -34.33
N PRO A 821 -14.70 11.29 -35.08
CA PRO A 821 -14.62 11.36 -36.55
C PRO A 821 -13.72 12.54 -36.96
N GLY A 822 -13.13 12.43 -38.16
CA GLY A 822 -12.33 13.52 -38.73
C GLY A 822 -13.10 14.84 -38.97
N SER A 823 -14.42 14.78 -38.91
CA SER A 823 -15.32 15.94 -39.00
C SER A 823 -15.66 16.56 -37.65
N HIS A 824 -15.08 16.06 -36.54
CA HIS A 824 -15.32 16.65 -35.22
C HIS A 824 -14.83 18.10 -35.16
N PRO A 825 -15.64 19.05 -34.66
CA PRO A 825 -15.40 20.49 -34.87
C PRO A 825 -14.14 21.03 -34.15
N THR A 826 -13.76 20.46 -33.02
CA THR A 826 -12.67 20.94 -32.19
C THR A 826 -11.53 19.91 -32.03
N GLU A 827 -11.83 18.64 -31.98
CA GLU A 827 -10.89 17.55 -31.69
C GLU A 827 -11.08 16.38 -32.67
N PRO A 828 -10.78 16.59 -33.97
CA PRO A 828 -10.85 15.47 -34.91
C PRO A 828 -9.86 14.37 -34.58
N PHE A 829 -10.27 13.12 -34.73
CA PHE A 829 -9.45 11.93 -34.48
C PHE A 829 -8.95 11.72 -33.04
N LYS A 830 -9.46 12.45 -32.05
CA LYS A 830 -9.18 12.21 -30.64
C LYS A 830 -9.81 10.92 -30.18
#